data_b7733586e2425ec722126ed57adf5553
#
_entry.id   b7733586e2425ec722126ed57adf5553
#
_cell.length_a   1.000
_cell.length_b   1.000
_cell.length_c   1.000
_cell.angle_alpha   90.00
_cell.angle_beta   90.00
_cell.angle_gamma   90.00
#
_symmetry.space_group_name_H-M   'P 1'
#
loop_
_entity.id
_entity.type
_entity.pdbx_description
1 polymer ?
#
loop_
_entity_poly.entity_id
_entity_poly.type
_entity_poly.pdbx_seq_one_letter_code
_entity_poly.pdbx_strand_id
1 'polypeptide(L)'
;NKEEAKKGTIAYSILESHNISSDMNKLKIKFDAMASHDITYVGIIQTAKASGMKKFPIPYVLTNCHNSLCAVGGTINEDDHMFGLSAAKKYGGIYVPAHIAVIHQYMREMMAGCGKMILGSDSHTRYGALGTMAVGEGGGELVKQLLEDTYDINYPGVVAIYLEGKPHPGIGPQDIALAIIGKVFKNGYVKNKVMEFVGPGVASMDTDYRNGVDVMTTETTCLTSVWRTDENTKAFLEAHNRVEDYKELNPKEVAYYDGLVYVDLSEIKPMIALPFHPSNVYEIDELNANLEEILTKVEEDAKKLIDNPEIEFSLTDKIVDGKLQVQQGIIAGCSGGTYTSVMQAAEILKGKNCGNDEFSLAVYPSSQPVFMDLLEKGAISTLMATGATIKTAFCGPCFGAGDTPANNGLSIRHTTRNFPNREGSKPGNGQMSSVALMDARSIAATAANGGILTPATDLVNEENIPDYKFDDSSYRSRVYQGFQKADDELDLVYGPNIKDWPEMSPLAENILLKVCSKILDEVTTTDELIPSGETSAFRSNPLKLAEFALSRRDPEYVGKTKAVDAVEKARLKGEDPTKLDKDLAKVYSKISEKFKIEDVKDIEIGSMIYAKKPGDGSAREQAASCQRVMGGLANICKEYATKRYRSNVMNWGMVPFQMEADAQFEVGDYIFVPNIRKALDGDMKDIKAYVISDNIKELDLYIADMTPDEKEIVKAGCLINYNRNRKESK
;
A
#
# COMPACT_ATOMS: atom_id res chain seq x y z
N ASN A 1 -29.70 -20.32 -15.13
CA ASN A 1 -29.50 -18.96 -15.62
C ASN A 1 -28.28 -18.35 -14.94
N LYS A 2 -27.35 -17.84 -15.74
CA LYS A 2 -26.10 -17.23 -15.28
C LYS A 2 -26.31 -16.08 -14.29
N GLU A 3 -27.27 -15.21 -14.56
CA GLU A 3 -27.56 -14.06 -13.68
C GLU A 3 -28.06 -14.49 -12.29
N GLU A 4 -28.85 -15.54 -12.22
CA GLU A 4 -29.28 -16.10 -10.93
C GLU A 4 -28.11 -16.82 -10.24
N ALA A 5 -27.26 -17.54 -10.97
CA ALA A 5 -26.13 -18.25 -10.41
C ALA A 5 -25.05 -17.32 -9.86
N LYS A 6 -24.89 -16.11 -10.40
CA LYS A 6 -23.99 -15.08 -9.87
C LYS A 6 -24.33 -14.71 -8.42
N LYS A 7 -25.58 -14.78 -8.05
CA LYS A 7 -26.05 -14.50 -6.67
C LYS A 7 -25.66 -15.59 -5.68
N GLY A 8 -25.12 -16.70 -6.17
CA GLY A 8 -24.77 -17.86 -5.34
C GLY A 8 -23.39 -17.78 -4.68
N THR A 9 -22.56 -16.79 -5.03
CA THR A 9 -21.22 -16.66 -4.43
C THR A 9 -21.30 -16.05 -3.04
N ILE A 10 -20.30 -16.33 -2.20
CA ILE A 10 -20.15 -15.68 -0.89
C ILE A 10 -19.95 -14.17 -1.10
N ALA A 11 -19.12 -13.80 -2.06
CA ALA A 11 -18.83 -12.41 -2.39
C ALA A 11 -20.11 -11.62 -2.71
N TYR A 12 -21.04 -12.19 -3.46
CA TYR A 12 -22.29 -11.52 -3.79
C TYR A 12 -23.09 -11.14 -2.55
N SER A 13 -23.26 -12.07 -1.61
CA SER A 13 -24.05 -11.83 -0.40
C SER A 13 -23.43 -10.73 0.47
N ILE A 14 -22.11 -10.70 0.60
CA ILE A 14 -21.42 -9.70 1.40
C ILE A 14 -21.49 -8.32 0.71
N LEU A 15 -21.26 -8.26 -0.59
CA LEU A 15 -21.33 -7.01 -1.35
C LEU A 15 -22.75 -6.44 -1.36
N GLU A 16 -23.76 -7.30 -1.54
CA GLU A 16 -25.17 -6.88 -1.50
C GLU A 16 -25.53 -6.24 -0.16
N SER A 17 -25.10 -6.84 0.95
CA SER A 17 -25.43 -6.36 2.28
C SER A 17 -24.75 -5.02 2.63
N HIS A 18 -23.70 -4.63 1.92
CA HIS A 18 -22.95 -3.39 2.13
C HIS A 18 -23.20 -2.33 1.05
N ASN A 19 -23.90 -2.69 -0.01
CA ASN A 19 -24.22 -1.77 -1.11
C ASN A 19 -25.45 -0.95 -0.79
N ILE A 20 -25.31 0.37 -0.73
CA ILE A 20 -26.45 1.28 -0.50
C ILE A 20 -27.09 1.77 -1.80
N SER A 21 -26.53 1.42 -2.96
CA SER A 21 -27.14 1.76 -4.25
C SER A 21 -28.23 0.75 -4.61
N SER A 22 -29.14 1.12 -5.49
CA SER A 22 -30.15 0.20 -6.04
C SER A 22 -29.62 -0.67 -7.17
N ASP A 23 -28.38 -0.41 -7.63
CA ASP A 23 -27.76 -1.07 -8.77
C ASP A 23 -26.61 -1.96 -8.32
N MET A 24 -26.74 -3.28 -8.48
CA MET A 24 -25.67 -4.22 -8.15
C MET A 24 -24.52 -4.23 -9.16
N ASN A 25 -24.67 -3.56 -10.30
CA ASN A 25 -23.56 -3.40 -11.25
C ASN A 25 -22.62 -2.22 -10.88
N LYS A 26 -23.15 -1.25 -10.13
CA LYS A 26 -22.41 -0.08 -9.66
C LYS A 26 -22.59 0.05 -8.15
N LEU A 27 -21.66 -0.53 -7.43
CA LEU A 27 -21.74 -0.62 -5.99
C LEU A 27 -21.31 0.68 -5.31
N LYS A 28 -22.02 1.02 -4.26
CA LYS A 28 -21.70 2.10 -3.32
C LYS A 28 -21.57 1.47 -1.93
N ILE A 29 -20.35 1.13 -1.57
CA ILE A 29 -20.07 0.32 -0.39
C ILE A 29 -19.85 1.21 0.84
N LYS A 30 -20.48 0.81 1.95
CA LYS A 30 -20.17 1.31 3.29
C LYS A 30 -19.52 0.19 4.10
N PHE A 31 -18.40 0.48 4.72
CA PHE A 31 -17.63 -0.48 5.51
C PHE A 31 -18.10 -0.52 6.96
N ASP A 32 -17.86 -1.67 7.62
CA ASP A 32 -18.17 -1.86 9.04
C ASP A 32 -17.10 -1.29 9.97
N ALA A 33 -15.85 -1.25 9.52
CA ALA A 33 -14.72 -0.75 10.28
C ALA A 33 -13.59 -0.35 9.36
N MET A 34 -12.63 0.39 9.90
CA MET A 34 -11.42 0.80 9.19
C MET A 34 -10.18 0.57 10.04
N ALA A 35 -9.03 0.46 9.38
CA ALA A 35 -7.74 0.32 10.05
C ALA A 35 -6.65 1.08 9.29
N SER A 36 -5.76 1.70 10.04
CA SER A 36 -4.57 2.37 9.49
C SER A 36 -3.37 2.17 10.41
N HIS A 37 -2.19 2.40 9.86
CA HIS A 37 -0.94 2.37 10.61
C HIS A 37 -0.28 3.76 10.68
N ASP A 38 0.76 3.86 11.47
CA ASP A 38 1.42 5.12 11.83
C ASP A 38 2.11 5.86 10.66
N ILE A 39 2.28 5.22 9.51
CA ILE A 39 2.76 5.91 8.31
C ILE A 39 1.62 6.67 7.59
N THR A 40 0.38 6.26 7.78
CA THR A 40 -0.76 6.78 6.99
C THR A 40 -1.81 7.54 7.78
N TYR A 41 -2.06 7.20 9.04
CA TYR A 41 -3.24 7.74 9.72
C TYR A 41 -3.17 9.24 9.99
N VAL A 42 -1.98 9.81 10.23
CA VAL A 42 -1.87 11.26 10.49
C VAL A 42 -2.38 12.05 9.28
N GLY A 43 -1.89 11.73 8.09
CA GLY A 43 -2.32 12.39 6.85
C GLY A 43 -3.80 12.18 6.54
N ILE A 44 -4.31 10.98 6.79
CA ILE A 44 -5.74 10.66 6.60
C ILE A 44 -6.61 11.53 7.53
N ILE A 45 -6.26 11.59 8.81
CA ILE A 45 -7.02 12.36 9.81
C ILE A 45 -6.92 13.86 9.53
N GLN A 46 -5.75 14.37 9.16
CA GLN A 46 -5.58 15.77 8.79
C GLN A 46 -6.44 16.14 7.56
N THR A 47 -6.47 15.27 6.55
CA THR A 47 -7.29 15.46 5.35
C THR A 47 -8.79 15.44 5.69
N ALA A 48 -9.23 14.48 6.47
CA ALA A 48 -10.62 14.37 6.89
C ALA A 48 -11.04 15.57 7.76
N LYS A 49 -10.19 15.99 8.68
CA LYS A 49 -10.40 17.19 9.53
C LYS A 49 -10.58 18.44 8.65
N ALA A 50 -9.66 18.66 7.72
CA ALA A 50 -9.73 19.81 6.80
C ALA A 50 -10.98 19.77 5.92
N SER A 51 -11.48 18.57 5.61
CA SER A 51 -12.69 18.33 4.81
C SER A 51 -13.99 18.43 5.62
N GLY A 52 -13.91 18.71 6.93
CA GLY A 52 -15.07 18.94 7.79
C GLY A 52 -15.53 17.75 8.63
N MET A 53 -14.70 16.74 8.85
CA MET A 53 -15.02 15.63 9.74
C MET A 53 -15.23 16.11 11.18
N LYS A 54 -16.25 15.56 11.85
CA LYS A 54 -16.57 15.88 13.26
C LYS A 54 -16.14 14.77 14.21
N LYS A 55 -16.33 13.51 13.83
CA LYS A 55 -15.99 12.33 14.59
C LYS A 55 -15.82 11.14 13.66
N PHE A 56 -15.22 10.05 14.16
CA PHE A 56 -15.16 8.81 13.40
C PHE A 56 -16.55 8.14 13.38
N PRO A 57 -17.15 7.97 12.20
CA PRO A 57 -18.52 7.43 12.10
C PRO A 57 -18.61 5.93 12.31
N ILE A 58 -17.51 5.21 12.11
CA ILE A 58 -17.38 3.76 12.28
C ILE A 58 -16.13 3.46 13.10
N PRO A 59 -15.98 2.26 13.66
CA PRO A 59 -14.74 1.90 14.35
C PRO A 59 -13.53 2.12 13.45
N TYR A 60 -12.57 2.91 13.93
CA TYR A 60 -11.32 3.19 13.22
C TYR A 60 -10.15 2.83 14.13
N VAL A 61 -9.39 1.82 13.73
CA VAL A 61 -8.24 1.32 14.48
C VAL A 61 -6.97 1.97 13.98
N LEU A 62 -6.27 2.67 14.87
CA LEU A 62 -4.99 3.31 14.61
C LEU A 62 -3.88 2.45 15.24
N THR A 63 -3.07 1.84 14.42
CA THR A 63 -1.96 0.98 14.87
C THR A 63 -0.61 1.67 14.67
N ASN A 64 0.38 1.29 15.46
CA ASN A 64 1.69 1.92 15.46
C ASN A 64 2.80 0.88 15.24
N CYS A 65 2.62 0.08 14.18
CA CYS A 65 3.46 -1.08 13.93
C CYS A 65 4.50 -0.89 12.81
N HIS A 66 4.43 0.19 12.04
CA HIS A 66 5.35 0.41 10.92
C HIS A 66 6.61 1.18 11.35
N ASN A 67 6.46 2.34 11.97
CA ASN A 67 7.61 3.07 12.49
C ASN A 67 8.01 2.60 13.89
N SER A 68 7.03 2.25 14.73
CA SER A 68 7.20 1.64 16.05
C SER A 68 8.34 2.23 16.90
N LEU A 69 8.57 3.54 16.80
CA LEU A 69 9.63 4.27 17.52
C LEU A 69 11.05 3.87 17.08
N CYS A 70 11.20 3.14 15.99
CA CYS A 70 12.48 2.55 15.57
C CYS A 70 13.01 3.06 14.23
N ALA A 71 12.15 3.62 13.37
CA ALA A 71 12.51 3.86 11.98
C ALA A 71 13.42 5.07 11.77
N VAL A 72 13.33 6.08 12.64
CA VAL A 72 14.10 7.33 12.53
C VAL A 72 14.58 7.78 13.90
N GLY A 73 15.77 8.35 13.96
CA GLY A 73 16.25 9.00 15.18
C GLY A 73 15.48 10.29 15.46
N GLY A 74 15.39 10.67 16.75
CA GLY A 74 14.65 11.86 17.17
C GLY A 74 13.21 11.56 17.58
N THR A 75 12.38 12.59 17.68
CA THR A 75 11.02 12.49 18.24
C THR A 75 9.93 12.20 17.21
N ILE A 76 10.25 12.18 15.93
CA ILE A 76 9.27 12.15 14.80
C ILE A 76 8.24 11.02 14.96
N ASN A 77 8.69 9.81 15.25
CA ASN A 77 7.79 8.67 15.33
C ASN A 77 6.86 8.76 16.55
N GLU A 78 7.40 9.11 17.71
CA GLU A 78 6.58 9.27 18.91
C GLU A 78 5.62 10.45 18.79
N ASP A 79 5.99 11.51 18.10
CA ASP A 79 5.11 12.64 17.83
C ASP A 79 3.88 12.21 17.01
N ASP A 80 4.08 11.37 15.98
CA ASP A 80 2.98 10.79 15.20
C ASP A 80 2.09 9.91 16.10
N HIS A 81 2.69 9.12 16.99
CA HIS A 81 1.94 8.26 17.93
C HIS A 81 1.11 9.09 18.92
N MET A 82 1.69 10.15 19.45
CA MET A 82 0.95 11.05 20.36
C MET A 82 -0.19 11.78 19.64
N PHE A 83 0.02 12.18 18.38
CA PHE A 83 -1.06 12.71 17.54
C PHE A 83 -2.18 11.67 17.40
N GLY A 84 -1.82 10.42 17.08
CA GLY A 84 -2.79 9.32 16.92
C GLY A 84 -3.62 9.07 18.17
N LEU A 85 -2.98 9.04 19.35
CA LEU A 85 -3.71 8.88 20.60
C LEU A 85 -4.66 10.06 20.86
N SER A 86 -4.19 11.28 20.62
CA SER A 86 -5.05 12.47 20.79
C SER A 86 -6.22 12.46 19.81
N ALA A 87 -6.01 12.01 18.58
CA ALA A 87 -7.06 11.86 17.59
C ALA A 87 -8.07 10.78 17.98
N ALA A 88 -7.61 9.65 18.49
CA ALA A 88 -8.50 8.59 18.96
C ALA A 88 -9.40 9.09 20.11
N LYS A 89 -8.85 9.90 21.03
CA LYS A 89 -9.62 10.49 22.12
C LYS A 89 -10.59 11.58 21.63
N LYS A 90 -10.14 12.42 20.72
CA LYS A 90 -10.97 13.53 20.20
C LYS A 90 -12.11 13.01 19.32
N TYR A 91 -11.82 12.08 18.39
CA TYR A 91 -12.77 11.63 17.38
C TYR A 91 -13.45 10.30 17.68
N GLY A 92 -13.07 9.64 18.76
CA GLY A 92 -13.69 8.37 19.15
C GLY A 92 -13.13 7.16 18.42
N GLY A 93 -11.81 7.00 18.40
CA GLY A 93 -11.13 5.89 17.74
C GLY A 93 -10.57 4.85 18.70
N ILE A 94 -9.96 3.83 18.11
CA ILE A 94 -9.26 2.76 18.82
C ILE A 94 -7.77 2.92 18.55
N TYR A 95 -6.96 3.00 19.60
CA TYR A 95 -5.52 3.24 19.46
C TYR A 95 -4.73 2.05 20.01
N VAL A 96 -3.92 1.43 19.16
CA VAL A 96 -3.05 0.31 19.50
C VAL A 96 -1.61 0.82 19.54
N PRO A 97 -0.99 0.85 20.74
CA PRO A 97 0.39 1.35 20.88
C PRO A 97 1.42 0.53 20.10
N ALA A 98 2.60 1.13 19.91
CA ALA A 98 3.75 0.44 19.31
C ALA A 98 4.11 -0.84 20.08
N HIS A 99 4.54 -1.86 19.34
CA HIS A 99 5.00 -3.17 19.85
C HIS A 99 3.91 -4.05 20.47
N ILE A 100 2.65 -3.63 20.46
CA ILE A 100 1.53 -4.41 21.02
C ILE A 100 0.98 -5.39 19.98
N ALA A 101 0.78 -4.95 18.75
CA ALA A 101 0.35 -5.82 17.65
C ALA A 101 0.67 -5.17 16.30
N VAL A 102 0.97 -5.99 15.30
CA VAL A 102 0.91 -5.52 13.91
C VAL A 102 -0.56 -5.36 13.49
N ILE A 103 -0.81 -4.44 12.58
CA ILE A 103 -2.18 -4.05 12.18
C ILE A 103 -3.08 -5.24 11.86
N HIS A 104 -2.63 -6.14 10.98
CA HIS A 104 -3.48 -7.22 10.50
C HIS A 104 -3.69 -8.32 11.54
N GLN A 105 -2.77 -8.49 12.46
CA GLN A 105 -2.97 -9.44 13.57
C GLN A 105 -3.99 -8.90 14.58
N TYR A 106 -3.90 -7.61 14.93
CA TYR A 106 -4.89 -7.00 15.80
C TYR A 106 -6.30 -7.09 15.20
N MET A 107 -6.43 -6.78 13.91
CA MET A 107 -7.72 -6.83 13.22
C MET A 107 -8.29 -8.25 13.19
N ARG A 108 -7.46 -9.26 12.96
CA ARG A 108 -7.87 -10.68 13.02
C ARG A 108 -8.33 -11.07 14.42
N GLU A 109 -7.60 -10.66 15.45
CA GLU A 109 -7.90 -11.05 16.82
C GLU A 109 -9.12 -10.32 17.37
N MET A 110 -9.34 -9.07 16.99
CA MET A 110 -10.32 -8.19 17.67
C MET A 110 -11.48 -7.70 16.81
N MET A 111 -11.35 -7.62 15.49
CA MET A 111 -12.31 -6.88 14.66
C MET A 111 -12.95 -7.68 13.53
N ALA A 112 -12.19 -8.52 12.82
CA ALA A 112 -12.69 -9.25 11.66
C ALA A 112 -13.72 -10.31 12.05
N GLY A 113 -14.75 -10.48 11.23
CA GLY A 113 -15.80 -11.47 11.46
C GLY A 113 -16.56 -11.80 10.18
N CYS A 114 -17.35 -12.86 10.24
CA CYS A 114 -18.03 -13.40 9.08
C CYS A 114 -19.09 -12.45 8.52
N GLY A 115 -18.99 -12.16 7.23
CA GLY A 115 -19.91 -11.28 6.53
C GLY A 115 -19.62 -9.78 6.66
N LYS A 116 -18.53 -9.41 7.32
CA LYS A 116 -18.11 -8.01 7.46
C LYS A 116 -17.30 -7.52 6.26
N MET A 117 -17.24 -6.20 6.11
CA MET A 117 -16.32 -5.51 5.20
C MET A 117 -15.48 -4.48 5.97
N ILE A 118 -14.17 -4.51 5.77
CA ILE A 118 -13.23 -3.62 6.44
C ILE A 118 -12.34 -2.95 5.40
N LEU A 119 -12.15 -1.63 5.55
CA LEU A 119 -11.25 -0.84 4.70
C LEU A 119 -9.98 -0.49 5.47
N GLY A 120 -8.83 -0.74 4.87
CA GLY A 120 -7.55 -0.38 5.46
C GLY A 120 -6.69 0.47 4.52
N SER A 121 -5.80 1.25 5.10
CA SER A 121 -4.83 2.04 4.35
C SER A 121 -3.57 1.24 3.97
N ASP A 122 -3.49 -0.01 4.41
CA ASP A 122 -2.42 -0.93 4.06
C ASP A 122 -2.88 -1.90 2.97
N SER A 123 -2.01 -2.16 1.98
CA SER A 123 -2.34 -3.04 0.85
C SER A 123 -2.60 -4.49 1.26
N HIS A 124 -2.08 -4.94 2.42
CA HIS A 124 -2.29 -6.29 2.95
C HIS A 124 -3.51 -6.40 3.86
N THR A 125 -4.44 -5.46 3.77
CA THR A 125 -5.73 -5.54 4.45
C THR A 125 -6.55 -6.66 3.83
N ARG A 126 -6.39 -7.87 4.38
CA ARG A 126 -7.01 -9.12 3.90
C ARG A 126 -7.42 -9.94 5.12
N TYR A 127 -8.72 -10.12 5.31
CA TYR A 127 -9.27 -10.89 6.45
C TYR A 127 -10.28 -11.92 5.97
N GLY A 128 -10.13 -12.35 4.71
CA GLY A 128 -11.04 -13.28 4.05
C GLY A 128 -11.14 -14.64 4.73
N ALA A 129 -10.07 -15.12 5.36
CA ALA A 129 -10.10 -16.36 6.11
C ALA A 129 -11.06 -16.34 7.31
N LEU A 130 -11.40 -15.15 7.78
CA LEU A 130 -12.39 -14.93 8.84
C LEU A 130 -13.80 -14.57 8.28
N GLY A 131 -14.00 -14.73 6.98
CA GLY A 131 -15.23 -14.37 6.31
C GLY A 131 -15.44 -12.86 6.12
N THR A 132 -14.40 -12.07 6.29
CA THR A 132 -14.44 -10.62 6.10
C THR A 132 -13.85 -10.25 4.76
N MET A 133 -14.62 -9.56 3.90
CA MET A 133 -14.06 -8.96 2.70
C MET A 133 -13.37 -7.65 3.07
N ALA A 134 -12.05 -7.69 3.14
CA ALA A 134 -11.24 -6.54 3.51
C ALA A 134 -10.52 -5.99 2.28
N VAL A 135 -10.51 -4.67 2.16
CA VAL A 135 -9.94 -3.97 1.01
C VAL A 135 -8.85 -3.02 1.49
N GLY A 136 -7.68 -3.09 0.85
CA GLY A 136 -6.60 -2.13 1.06
C GLY A 136 -6.63 -1.06 -0.02
N GLU A 137 -6.70 0.21 0.39
CA GLU A 137 -6.76 1.35 -0.52
C GLU A 137 -5.89 2.51 -0.04
N GLY A 138 -5.69 3.50 -0.89
CA GLY A 138 -5.02 4.74 -0.51
C GLY A 138 -5.85 5.57 0.47
N GLY A 139 -5.17 6.49 1.14
CA GLY A 139 -5.79 7.32 2.20
C GLY A 139 -7.04 8.06 1.80
N GLY A 140 -7.16 8.47 0.52
CA GLY A 140 -8.34 9.17 0.02
C GLY A 140 -9.64 8.39 0.16
N GLU A 141 -9.60 7.07 0.01
CA GLU A 141 -10.78 6.22 0.19
C GLU A 141 -11.18 6.13 1.67
N LEU A 142 -10.20 6.11 2.58
CA LEU A 142 -10.49 6.17 4.00
C LEU A 142 -11.10 7.51 4.40
N VAL A 143 -10.60 8.60 3.85
CA VAL A 143 -11.18 9.94 4.06
C VAL A 143 -12.65 9.96 3.65
N LYS A 144 -13.01 9.36 2.53
CA LYS A 144 -14.41 9.27 2.09
C LYS A 144 -15.28 8.57 3.14
N GLN A 145 -14.83 7.45 3.69
CA GLN A 145 -15.58 6.76 4.74
C GLN A 145 -15.71 7.62 6.01
N LEU A 146 -14.65 8.34 6.39
CA LEU A 146 -14.69 9.27 7.52
C LEU A 146 -15.65 10.43 7.30
N LEU A 147 -15.90 10.79 6.06
CA LEU A 147 -16.87 11.81 5.66
C LEU A 147 -18.27 11.24 5.37
N GLU A 148 -18.46 9.95 5.63
CA GLU A 148 -19.72 9.20 5.41
C GLU A 148 -20.12 9.09 3.94
N ASP A 149 -19.14 9.19 3.05
CA ASP A 149 -19.29 8.85 1.63
C ASP A 149 -19.08 7.36 1.39
N THR A 150 -19.18 6.92 0.15
CA THR A 150 -19.12 5.51 -0.23
C THR A 150 -17.88 5.15 -1.00
N TYR A 151 -17.53 3.87 -0.96
CA TYR A 151 -16.52 3.26 -1.83
C TYR A 151 -17.22 2.78 -3.09
N ASP A 152 -16.93 3.44 -4.22
CA ASP A 152 -17.65 3.25 -5.47
C ASP A 152 -16.85 2.35 -6.41
N ILE A 153 -17.39 1.17 -6.71
CA ILE A 153 -16.78 0.21 -7.63
C ILE A 153 -17.83 -0.42 -8.53
N ASN A 154 -17.41 -0.86 -9.71
CA ASN A 154 -18.22 -1.76 -10.52
C ASN A 154 -18.24 -3.13 -9.84
N TYR A 155 -19.33 -3.88 -10.03
CA TYR A 155 -19.40 -5.24 -9.50
C TYR A 155 -18.21 -6.05 -10.02
N PRO A 156 -17.35 -6.59 -9.13
CA PRO A 156 -16.12 -7.25 -9.56
C PRO A 156 -16.38 -8.66 -10.09
N GLY A 157 -15.48 -9.13 -10.94
CA GLY A 157 -15.42 -10.55 -11.24
C GLY A 157 -15.08 -11.35 -9.98
N VAL A 158 -15.55 -12.58 -9.90
CA VAL A 158 -15.30 -13.49 -8.78
C VAL A 158 -14.68 -14.77 -9.32
N VAL A 159 -13.48 -15.10 -8.84
CA VAL A 159 -12.76 -16.31 -9.23
C VAL A 159 -12.76 -17.30 -8.08
N ALA A 160 -13.18 -18.52 -8.34
CA ALA A 160 -13.11 -19.59 -7.34
C ALA A 160 -11.67 -20.09 -7.22
N ILE A 161 -11.16 -20.11 -6.00
CA ILE A 161 -9.91 -20.78 -5.66
C ILE A 161 -10.33 -22.08 -4.98
N TYR A 162 -10.35 -23.16 -5.74
CA TYR A 162 -10.84 -24.45 -5.29
C TYR A 162 -9.69 -25.26 -4.69
N LEU A 163 -9.76 -25.47 -3.39
CA LEU A 163 -8.76 -26.22 -2.63
C LEU A 163 -9.21 -27.66 -2.39
N GLU A 164 -8.35 -28.59 -2.65
CA GLU A 164 -8.58 -30.00 -2.43
C GLU A 164 -7.38 -30.63 -1.69
N GLY A 165 -7.65 -31.69 -0.94
CA GLY A 165 -6.62 -32.40 -0.21
C GLY A 165 -6.17 -31.70 1.07
N LYS A 166 -5.00 -32.10 1.55
CA LYS A 166 -4.37 -31.60 2.77
C LYS A 166 -2.88 -31.34 2.52
N PRO A 167 -2.32 -30.22 3.03
CA PRO A 167 -0.88 -29.99 2.93
C PRO A 167 -0.08 -31.10 3.65
N HIS A 168 1.03 -31.52 3.04
CA HIS A 168 1.97 -32.42 3.72
C HIS A 168 2.67 -31.70 4.89
N PRO A 169 3.15 -32.47 5.91
CA PRO A 169 3.98 -31.91 6.96
C PRO A 169 5.18 -31.15 6.39
N GLY A 170 5.46 -29.98 6.95
CA GLY A 170 6.52 -29.09 6.45
C GLY A 170 6.08 -28.07 5.43
N ILE A 171 4.89 -28.22 4.87
CA ILE A 171 4.28 -27.21 3.99
C ILE A 171 3.54 -26.18 4.82
N GLY A 172 3.91 -24.93 4.67
CA GLY A 172 3.29 -23.84 5.37
C GLY A 172 2.46 -22.93 4.47
N PRO A 173 1.78 -21.94 5.07
CA PRO A 173 0.91 -21.02 4.32
C PRO A 173 1.63 -20.26 3.22
N GLN A 174 2.89 -19.90 3.43
CA GLN A 174 3.67 -19.18 2.42
C GLN A 174 3.92 -20.05 1.17
N ASP A 175 4.13 -21.36 1.35
CA ASP A 175 4.31 -22.27 0.22
C ASP A 175 3.08 -22.29 -0.68
N ILE A 176 1.90 -22.37 -0.08
CA ILE A 176 0.63 -22.36 -0.82
C ILE A 176 0.42 -21.01 -1.48
N ALA A 177 0.63 -19.92 -0.75
CA ALA A 177 0.48 -18.58 -1.28
C ALA A 177 1.38 -18.31 -2.47
N LEU A 178 2.67 -18.68 -2.37
CA LEU A 178 3.62 -18.49 -3.45
C LEU A 178 3.27 -19.35 -4.67
N ALA A 179 2.80 -20.57 -4.47
CA ALA A 179 2.35 -21.43 -5.57
C ALA A 179 1.18 -20.80 -6.33
N ILE A 180 0.22 -20.22 -5.62
CA ILE A 180 -0.93 -19.52 -6.22
C ILE A 180 -0.45 -18.26 -6.96
N ILE A 181 0.36 -17.43 -6.32
CA ILE A 181 0.89 -16.19 -6.92
C ILE A 181 1.63 -16.49 -8.23
N GLY A 182 2.45 -17.53 -8.23
CA GLY A 182 3.20 -17.96 -9.40
C GLY A 182 2.32 -18.35 -10.59
N LYS A 183 1.09 -18.79 -10.34
CA LYS A 183 0.15 -19.19 -11.39
C LYS A 183 -0.71 -18.05 -11.91
N VAL A 184 -1.08 -17.08 -11.07
CA VAL A 184 -2.12 -16.11 -11.40
C VAL A 184 -1.62 -14.69 -11.63
N PHE A 185 -0.40 -14.35 -11.19
CA PHE A 185 0.08 -12.98 -11.25
C PHE A 185 0.40 -12.52 -12.68
N LYS A 186 1.24 -13.27 -13.42
CA LYS A 186 1.79 -12.84 -14.71
C LYS A 186 0.71 -12.67 -15.79
N ASN A 187 -0.31 -13.51 -15.77
CA ASN A 187 -1.41 -13.46 -16.74
C ASN A 187 -2.56 -12.56 -16.29
N GLY A 188 -2.47 -11.96 -15.10
CA GLY A 188 -3.52 -11.11 -14.56
C GLY A 188 -4.85 -11.81 -14.30
N TYR A 189 -4.84 -13.12 -14.07
CA TYR A 189 -6.05 -13.95 -14.02
C TYR A 189 -7.05 -13.49 -12.96
N VAL A 190 -6.56 -13.00 -11.81
CA VAL A 190 -7.41 -12.53 -10.70
C VAL A 190 -7.33 -11.01 -10.50
N LYS A 191 -6.68 -10.30 -11.42
CA LYS A 191 -6.50 -8.84 -11.30
C LYS A 191 -7.83 -8.11 -11.14
N ASN A 192 -7.94 -7.30 -10.07
CA ASN A 192 -9.13 -6.53 -9.73
C ASN A 192 -10.39 -7.38 -9.49
N LYS A 193 -10.23 -8.66 -9.23
CA LYS A 193 -11.34 -9.59 -8.96
C LYS A 193 -11.31 -10.05 -7.52
N VAL A 194 -12.40 -10.64 -7.07
CA VAL A 194 -12.48 -11.31 -5.76
C VAL A 194 -11.95 -12.72 -5.89
N MET A 195 -11.06 -13.11 -4.99
CA MET A 195 -10.62 -14.51 -4.85
C MET A 195 -11.50 -15.18 -3.78
N GLU A 196 -12.35 -16.11 -4.17
CA GLU A 196 -13.24 -16.82 -3.26
C GLU A 196 -12.72 -18.24 -3.05
N PHE A 197 -12.21 -18.51 -1.85
CA PHE A 197 -11.62 -19.79 -1.48
C PHE A 197 -12.71 -20.76 -1.05
N VAL A 198 -12.82 -21.83 -1.78
CA VAL A 198 -13.86 -22.86 -1.62
C VAL A 198 -13.24 -24.26 -1.75
N GLY A 199 -14.07 -25.29 -1.64
CA GLY A 199 -13.64 -26.67 -1.81
C GLY A 199 -13.34 -27.37 -0.48
N PRO A 200 -13.22 -28.70 -0.52
CA PRO A 200 -13.04 -29.53 0.70
C PRO A 200 -11.69 -29.31 1.40
N GLY A 201 -10.67 -28.86 0.66
CA GLY A 201 -9.34 -28.61 1.22
C GLY A 201 -9.30 -27.48 2.25
N VAL A 202 -10.27 -26.56 2.22
CA VAL A 202 -10.37 -25.48 3.21
C VAL A 202 -10.44 -26.06 4.63
N ALA A 203 -11.22 -27.13 4.84
CA ALA A 203 -11.38 -27.77 6.14
C ALA A 203 -10.08 -28.44 6.67
N SER A 204 -9.10 -28.67 5.82
CA SER A 204 -7.81 -29.30 6.22
C SER A 204 -6.85 -28.35 6.92
N MET A 205 -7.16 -27.04 6.94
CA MET A 205 -6.29 -26.00 7.50
C MET A 205 -7.04 -25.26 8.61
N ASP A 206 -6.37 -25.00 9.74
CA ASP A 206 -6.93 -24.14 10.77
C ASP A 206 -6.95 -22.67 10.27
N THR A 207 -7.65 -21.81 11.01
CA THR A 207 -7.84 -20.42 10.58
C THR A 207 -6.54 -19.62 10.62
N ASP A 208 -5.65 -19.88 11.56
CA ASP A 208 -4.34 -19.24 11.64
C ASP A 208 -3.52 -19.53 10.35
N TYR A 209 -3.55 -20.77 9.89
CA TYR A 209 -2.91 -21.19 8.64
C TYR A 209 -3.54 -20.48 7.43
N ARG A 210 -4.88 -20.44 7.38
CA ARG A 210 -5.63 -19.75 6.30
C ARG A 210 -5.29 -18.27 6.25
N ASN A 211 -5.15 -17.61 7.40
CA ASN A 211 -4.76 -16.20 7.49
C ASN A 211 -3.39 -15.96 6.82
N GLY A 212 -2.45 -16.88 6.99
CA GLY A 212 -1.14 -16.79 6.37
C GLY A 212 -1.19 -16.91 4.84
N VAL A 213 -2.10 -17.71 4.30
CA VAL A 213 -2.34 -17.78 2.85
C VAL A 213 -3.03 -16.50 2.36
N ASP A 214 -4.08 -16.09 3.07
CA ASP A 214 -4.98 -15.03 2.65
C ASP A 214 -4.28 -13.67 2.55
N VAL A 215 -3.41 -13.34 3.49
CA VAL A 215 -2.69 -12.06 3.49
C VAL A 215 -1.83 -11.87 2.25
N MET A 216 -1.35 -12.94 1.67
CA MET A 216 -0.52 -12.92 0.47
C MET A 216 -1.33 -12.75 -0.83
N THR A 217 -2.66 -12.82 -0.78
CA THR A 217 -3.49 -12.59 -1.97
C THR A 217 -3.30 -11.19 -2.54
N THR A 218 -2.89 -10.22 -1.74
CA THR A 218 -2.53 -8.87 -2.21
C THR A 218 -1.51 -8.92 -3.36
N GLU A 219 -0.59 -9.85 -3.31
CA GLU A 219 0.49 -9.97 -4.31
C GLU A 219 0.00 -10.53 -5.66
N THR A 220 -1.25 -10.95 -5.74
CA THR A 220 -1.90 -11.36 -7.00
C THR A 220 -2.55 -10.20 -7.74
N THR A 221 -2.59 -9.00 -7.15
CA THR A 221 -3.33 -7.82 -7.64
C THR A 221 -4.85 -7.99 -7.61
N CYS A 222 -5.38 -8.94 -6.86
CA CYS A 222 -6.83 -9.08 -6.68
C CYS A 222 -7.41 -7.87 -5.91
N LEU A 223 -8.70 -7.67 -6.04
CA LEU A 223 -9.41 -6.60 -5.31
C LEU A 223 -9.49 -6.94 -3.82
N THR A 224 -9.91 -8.15 -3.51
CA THR A 224 -10.06 -8.67 -2.16
C THR A 224 -10.20 -10.19 -2.19
N SER A 225 -10.33 -10.80 -1.03
CA SER A 225 -10.51 -12.23 -0.86
C SER A 225 -11.59 -12.54 0.16
N VAL A 226 -12.17 -13.71 0.05
CA VAL A 226 -13.08 -14.27 1.06
C VAL A 226 -13.03 -15.80 0.98
N TRP A 227 -13.17 -16.45 2.12
CA TRP A 227 -13.15 -17.89 2.24
C TRP A 227 -14.52 -18.40 2.72
N ARG A 228 -14.90 -19.59 2.30
CA ARG A 228 -15.97 -20.27 3.02
C ARG A 228 -15.55 -20.43 4.48
N THR A 229 -16.51 -20.31 5.37
CA THR A 229 -16.29 -20.45 6.82
C THR A 229 -16.83 -21.79 7.30
N ASP A 230 -16.23 -22.33 8.36
CA ASP A 230 -16.56 -23.64 8.90
C ASP A 230 -16.24 -23.71 10.40
N GLU A 231 -16.21 -24.92 10.95
CA GLU A 231 -15.91 -25.15 12.37
C GLU A 231 -14.52 -24.61 12.76
N ASN A 232 -13.54 -24.61 11.86
CA ASN A 232 -12.22 -24.05 12.13
C ASN A 232 -12.31 -22.52 12.30
N THR A 233 -13.12 -21.84 11.49
CA THR A 233 -13.37 -20.40 11.64
C THR A 233 -14.05 -20.11 12.98
N LYS A 234 -15.06 -20.90 13.32
CA LYS A 234 -15.78 -20.79 14.59
C LYS A 234 -14.84 -20.99 15.79
N ALA A 235 -13.97 -22.00 15.71
CA ALA A 235 -13.00 -22.29 16.76
C ALA A 235 -12.04 -21.11 17.00
N PHE A 236 -11.57 -20.46 15.94
CA PHE A 236 -10.74 -19.27 16.04
C PHE A 236 -11.46 -18.12 16.75
N LEU A 237 -12.68 -17.83 16.32
CA LEU A 237 -13.49 -16.75 16.92
C LEU A 237 -13.84 -17.06 18.38
N GLU A 238 -14.17 -18.31 18.68
CA GLU A 238 -14.45 -18.76 20.05
C GLU A 238 -13.23 -18.63 20.97
N ALA A 239 -12.05 -19.00 20.47
CA ALA A 239 -10.78 -18.83 21.19
C ALA A 239 -10.48 -17.36 21.51
N HIS A 240 -10.98 -16.44 20.70
CA HIS A 240 -10.85 -14.99 20.89
C HIS A 240 -12.07 -14.35 21.58
N ASN A 241 -12.96 -15.15 22.18
CA ASN A 241 -14.17 -14.70 22.86
C ASN A 241 -15.12 -13.89 21.95
N ARG A 242 -15.17 -14.25 20.66
CA ARG A 242 -15.98 -13.55 19.65
C ARG A 242 -16.80 -14.53 18.79
N VAL A 243 -17.35 -15.57 19.41
CA VAL A 243 -18.16 -16.57 18.69
C VAL A 243 -19.39 -15.94 18.02
N GLU A 244 -19.89 -14.83 18.54
CA GLU A 244 -21.00 -14.07 17.96
C GLU A 244 -20.68 -13.49 16.57
N ASP A 245 -19.42 -13.36 16.22
CA ASP A 245 -18.98 -12.92 14.90
C ASP A 245 -18.90 -14.06 13.87
N TYR A 246 -19.21 -15.27 14.29
CA TYR A 246 -19.24 -16.42 13.38
C TYR A 246 -20.58 -16.53 12.65
N LYS A 247 -20.50 -16.76 11.34
CA LYS A 247 -21.59 -17.22 10.48
C LYS A 247 -21.05 -18.26 9.53
N GLU A 248 -21.86 -19.25 9.19
CA GLU A 248 -21.52 -20.17 8.12
C GLU A 248 -21.69 -19.45 6.77
N LEU A 249 -20.58 -19.28 6.06
CA LEU A 249 -20.55 -18.71 4.71
C LEU A 249 -20.14 -19.80 3.74
N ASN A 250 -21.05 -20.15 2.84
CA ASN A 250 -20.80 -21.12 1.77
C ASN A 250 -21.40 -20.60 0.48
N PRO A 251 -20.84 -20.95 -0.68
CA PRO A 251 -21.55 -20.75 -1.93
C PRO A 251 -22.86 -21.55 -1.91
N LYS A 252 -23.87 -21.05 -2.58
CA LYS A 252 -25.13 -21.77 -2.77
C LYS A 252 -24.89 -23.00 -3.66
N GLU A 253 -25.89 -23.89 -3.71
CA GLU A 253 -25.83 -25.10 -4.52
C GLU A 253 -25.41 -24.82 -5.98
N VAL A 254 -25.87 -23.69 -6.54
CA VAL A 254 -25.44 -23.21 -7.85
C VAL A 254 -24.85 -21.81 -7.70
N ALA A 255 -23.58 -21.68 -8.04
CA ALA A 255 -22.88 -20.42 -8.03
C ALA A 255 -22.08 -20.26 -9.33
N TYR A 256 -22.10 -19.08 -9.92
CA TYR A 256 -21.32 -18.78 -11.12
C TYR A 256 -20.05 -18.03 -10.74
N TYR A 257 -18.92 -18.55 -11.20
CA TYR A 257 -17.60 -17.91 -11.07
C TYR A 257 -17.04 -17.53 -12.45
N ASP A 258 -16.38 -16.39 -12.50
CA ASP A 258 -15.76 -15.89 -13.74
C ASP A 258 -14.47 -16.65 -14.09
N GLY A 259 -13.97 -17.47 -13.18
CA GLY A 259 -12.81 -18.30 -13.40
C GLY A 259 -12.62 -19.30 -12.26
N LEU A 260 -11.67 -20.21 -12.46
CA LEU A 260 -11.34 -21.26 -11.49
C LEU A 260 -9.83 -21.44 -11.41
N VAL A 261 -9.33 -21.44 -10.18
CA VAL A 261 -7.97 -21.88 -9.88
C VAL A 261 -8.10 -23.14 -9.02
N TYR A 262 -7.66 -24.26 -9.56
CA TYR A 262 -7.66 -25.54 -8.85
C TYR A 262 -6.32 -25.74 -8.15
N VAL A 263 -6.36 -26.03 -6.86
CA VAL A 263 -5.17 -26.27 -6.04
C VAL A 263 -5.30 -27.60 -5.30
N ASP A 264 -4.47 -28.57 -5.65
CA ASP A 264 -4.29 -29.78 -4.84
C ASP A 264 -3.24 -29.51 -3.77
N LEU A 265 -3.69 -29.31 -2.53
CA LEU A 265 -2.80 -28.99 -1.41
C LEU A 265 -1.76 -30.09 -1.15
N SER A 266 -2.07 -31.34 -1.49
CA SER A 266 -1.15 -32.48 -1.31
C SER A 266 0.02 -32.47 -2.28
N GLU A 267 -0.05 -31.70 -3.36
CA GLU A 267 1.01 -31.58 -4.36
C GLU A 267 1.93 -30.38 -4.16
N ILE A 268 1.59 -29.47 -3.23
CA ILE A 268 2.41 -28.30 -2.95
C ILE A 268 3.70 -28.71 -2.26
N LYS A 269 4.82 -28.22 -2.76
CA LYS A 269 6.16 -28.42 -2.21
C LYS A 269 6.67 -27.13 -1.56
N PRO A 270 7.75 -27.21 -0.75
CA PRO A 270 8.38 -25.99 -0.23
C PRO A 270 8.83 -25.06 -1.36
N MET A 271 8.45 -23.80 -1.26
CA MET A 271 8.61 -22.79 -2.30
C MET A 271 9.56 -21.67 -1.88
N ILE A 272 10.12 -21.01 -2.86
CA ILE A 272 10.90 -19.79 -2.69
C ILE A 272 10.54 -18.80 -3.80
N ALA A 273 10.36 -17.53 -3.44
CA ALA A 273 10.24 -16.46 -4.41
C ALA A 273 11.53 -15.65 -4.44
N LEU A 274 12.27 -15.75 -5.53
CA LEU A 274 13.55 -15.07 -5.70
C LEU A 274 13.37 -13.57 -5.96
N PRO A 275 14.37 -12.73 -5.67
CA PRO A 275 14.28 -11.30 -5.95
C PRO A 275 13.93 -11.02 -7.41
N PHE A 276 13.13 -10.01 -7.73
CA PHE A 276 12.59 -8.98 -6.82
C PHE A 276 11.07 -8.90 -6.89
N HIS A 277 10.39 -10.03 -6.99
CA HIS A 277 8.93 -10.07 -7.00
C HIS A 277 8.41 -11.37 -6.36
N PRO A 278 7.26 -11.32 -5.63
CA PRO A 278 6.67 -12.55 -5.06
C PRO A 278 6.22 -13.58 -6.09
N SER A 279 6.08 -13.20 -7.36
CA SER A 279 5.75 -14.14 -8.45
C SER A 279 6.95 -14.87 -9.04
N ASN A 280 8.16 -14.52 -8.65
CA ASN A 280 9.38 -15.18 -9.14
C ASN A 280 9.64 -16.48 -8.38
N VAL A 281 8.73 -17.43 -8.54
CA VAL A 281 8.55 -18.59 -7.68
C VAL A 281 9.23 -19.83 -8.27
N TYR A 282 9.90 -20.56 -7.41
CA TYR A 282 10.49 -21.87 -7.70
C TYR A 282 10.22 -22.82 -6.52
N GLU A 283 10.15 -24.12 -6.78
CA GLU A 283 10.30 -25.10 -5.71
C GLU A 283 11.73 -25.03 -5.18
N ILE A 284 11.91 -25.13 -3.86
CA ILE A 284 13.28 -25.11 -3.28
C ILE A 284 14.13 -26.25 -3.86
N ASP A 285 13.55 -27.43 -4.03
CA ASP A 285 14.26 -28.58 -4.62
C ASP A 285 14.69 -28.33 -6.08
N GLU A 286 13.82 -27.67 -6.87
CA GLU A 286 14.13 -27.28 -8.24
C GLU A 286 15.30 -26.27 -8.26
N LEU A 287 15.27 -25.27 -7.39
CA LEU A 287 16.35 -24.30 -7.27
C LEU A 287 17.66 -24.98 -6.87
N ASN A 288 17.63 -25.83 -5.84
CA ASN A 288 18.83 -26.55 -5.37
C ASN A 288 19.43 -27.49 -6.42
N ALA A 289 18.60 -28.04 -7.30
CA ALA A 289 19.06 -28.89 -8.39
C ALA A 289 19.66 -28.10 -9.57
N ASN A 290 19.37 -26.82 -9.69
CA ASN A 290 19.74 -25.99 -10.85
C ASN A 290 20.23 -24.60 -10.41
N LEU A 291 21.00 -24.53 -9.33
CA LEU A 291 21.40 -23.26 -8.69
C LEU A 291 22.05 -22.29 -9.67
N GLU A 292 23.07 -22.71 -10.38
CA GLU A 292 23.83 -21.81 -11.24
C GLU A 292 22.98 -21.28 -12.39
N GLU A 293 22.21 -22.14 -13.04
CA GLU A 293 21.34 -21.74 -14.16
C GLU A 293 20.27 -20.75 -13.71
N ILE A 294 19.53 -21.07 -12.63
CA ILE A 294 18.42 -20.26 -12.14
C ILE A 294 18.94 -18.93 -11.58
N LEU A 295 19.96 -18.96 -10.73
CA LEU A 295 20.50 -17.77 -10.11
C LEU A 295 21.16 -16.82 -11.12
N THR A 296 21.81 -17.35 -12.14
CA THR A 296 22.37 -16.54 -13.24
C THR A 296 21.27 -15.77 -13.96
N LYS A 297 20.16 -16.44 -14.30
CA LYS A 297 19.03 -15.80 -14.96
C LYS A 297 18.40 -14.73 -14.08
N VAL A 298 18.14 -15.04 -12.82
CA VAL A 298 17.53 -14.10 -11.86
C VAL A 298 18.44 -12.89 -11.63
N GLU A 299 19.74 -13.11 -11.51
CA GLU A 299 20.75 -12.05 -11.37
C GLU A 299 20.77 -11.12 -12.58
N GLU A 300 20.74 -11.67 -13.80
CA GLU A 300 20.70 -10.89 -15.03
C GLU A 300 19.42 -10.04 -15.12
N ASP A 301 18.28 -10.62 -14.84
CA ASP A 301 16.99 -9.94 -14.83
C ASP A 301 16.96 -8.83 -13.75
N ALA A 302 17.53 -9.12 -12.60
CA ALA A 302 17.64 -8.15 -11.50
C ALA A 302 18.55 -6.97 -11.87
N LYS A 303 19.66 -7.20 -12.52
CA LYS A 303 20.57 -6.13 -12.99
C LYS A 303 19.87 -5.22 -14.00
N LYS A 304 19.07 -5.75 -14.88
CA LYS A 304 18.25 -4.96 -15.82
C LYS A 304 17.23 -4.09 -15.08
N LEU A 305 16.62 -4.63 -14.03
CA LEU A 305 15.64 -3.91 -13.22
C LEU A 305 16.30 -2.78 -12.40
N ILE A 306 17.47 -3.06 -11.81
CA ILE A 306 18.23 -2.07 -11.03
C ILE A 306 18.73 -0.93 -11.94
N ASP A 307 19.16 -1.26 -13.15
CA ASP A 307 19.62 -0.33 -14.17
C ASP A 307 20.60 0.74 -13.64
N ASN A 308 21.55 0.31 -12.82
CA ASN A 308 22.58 1.19 -12.27
C ASN A 308 23.93 0.45 -12.28
N PRO A 309 24.87 0.80 -13.19
CA PRO A 309 26.15 0.10 -13.31
C PRO A 309 27.09 0.31 -12.13
N GLU A 310 26.81 1.29 -11.25
CA GLU A 310 27.62 1.53 -10.05
C GLU A 310 27.26 0.61 -8.89
N ILE A 311 26.11 -0.09 -8.98
CA ILE A 311 25.64 -1.00 -7.94
C ILE A 311 26.14 -2.42 -8.22
N GLU A 312 26.88 -2.98 -7.28
CA GLU A 312 27.27 -4.38 -7.30
C GLU A 312 26.10 -5.23 -6.75
N PHE A 313 25.65 -6.17 -7.56
CA PHE A 313 24.62 -7.13 -7.18
C PHE A 313 24.96 -8.49 -7.76
N SER A 314 24.97 -9.51 -6.92
CA SER A 314 25.21 -10.90 -7.33
C SER A 314 24.41 -11.87 -6.46
N LEU A 315 23.94 -12.96 -7.05
CA LEU A 315 23.34 -14.11 -6.35
C LEU A 315 24.23 -15.34 -6.51
N THR A 316 24.93 -15.46 -7.63
CA THR A 316 25.77 -16.63 -7.93
C THR A 316 27.01 -16.72 -7.03
N ASP A 317 27.45 -15.60 -6.47
CA ASP A 317 28.55 -15.57 -5.51
C ASP A 317 28.22 -16.24 -4.15
N LYS A 318 26.96 -16.56 -3.93
CA LYS A 318 26.47 -17.23 -2.72
C LYS A 318 26.37 -18.75 -2.88
N ILE A 319 26.79 -19.25 -4.02
CA ILE A 319 26.91 -20.71 -4.24
C ILE A 319 28.26 -21.16 -3.66
N VAL A 320 28.20 -21.90 -2.56
CA VAL A 320 29.37 -22.41 -1.83
C VAL A 320 29.29 -23.94 -1.81
N ASP A 321 30.30 -24.60 -2.34
CA ASP A 321 30.35 -26.05 -2.43
C ASP A 321 29.10 -26.69 -3.07
N GLY A 322 28.56 -26.02 -4.11
CA GLY A 322 27.37 -26.45 -4.84
C GLY A 322 26.03 -26.21 -4.14
N LYS A 323 26.03 -25.44 -3.06
CA LYS A 323 24.86 -25.15 -2.27
C LYS A 323 24.70 -23.64 -2.09
N LEU A 324 23.46 -23.19 -1.88
CA LEU A 324 23.18 -21.77 -1.66
C LEU A 324 23.33 -21.44 -0.17
N GLN A 325 24.28 -20.57 0.13
CA GLN A 325 24.49 -20.01 1.47
C GLN A 325 23.78 -18.66 1.55
N VAL A 326 22.78 -18.52 2.44
CA VAL A 326 22.11 -17.26 2.73
C VAL A 326 22.65 -16.67 4.03
N GLN A 327 22.54 -15.35 4.19
CA GLN A 327 23.16 -14.64 5.29
C GLN A 327 22.20 -14.31 6.43
N GLN A 328 20.90 -14.27 6.15
CA GLN A 328 19.92 -13.86 7.13
C GLN A 328 18.59 -14.56 6.91
N GLY A 329 17.92 -14.94 7.99
CA GLY A 329 16.54 -15.40 7.99
C GLY A 329 15.68 -14.55 8.89
N ILE A 330 14.47 -14.23 8.46
CA ILE A 330 13.50 -13.46 9.24
C ILE A 330 12.12 -14.10 9.15
N ILE A 331 11.52 -14.30 10.30
CA ILE A 331 10.13 -14.77 10.45
C ILE A 331 9.37 -13.64 11.13
N ALA A 332 8.51 -12.94 10.40
CA ALA A 332 7.97 -11.69 10.92
C ALA A 332 6.57 -11.35 10.40
N GLY A 333 5.91 -10.49 11.13
CA GLY A 333 4.71 -9.78 10.72
C GLY A 333 3.46 -10.62 10.67
N CYS A 334 2.48 -10.07 9.95
CA CYS A 334 1.15 -10.67 9.80
C CYS A 334 1.14 -11.97 8.99
N SER A 335 2.19 -12.23 8.22
CA SER A 335 2.33 -13.45 7.41
C SER A 335 3.13 -14.54 8.11
N GLY A 336 4.29 -14.20 8.69
CA GLY A 336 5.21 -15.17 9.27
C GLY A 336 5.23 -15.23 10.79
N GLY A 337 4.90 -14.13 11.46
CA GLY A 337 4.91 -14.05 12.93
C GLY A 337 3.68 -14.63 13.62
N THR A 338 2.89 -15.44 12.94
CA THR A 338 1.70 -16.07 13.49
C THR A 338 2.06 -17.19 14.47
N TYR A 339 1.13 -17.51 15.36
CA TYR A 339 1.35 -18.52 16.40
C TYR A 339 1.82 -19.86 15.82
N THR A 340 1.11 -20.43 14.86
CA THR A 340 1.43 -21.74 14.31
C THR A 340 2.79 -21.73 13.59
N SER A 341 3.09 -20.70 12.82
CA SER A 341 4.35 -20.61 12.09
C SER A 341 5.56 -20.52 13.02
N VAL A 342 5.46 -19.73 14.09
CA VAL A 342 6.56 -19.63 15.07
C VAL A 342 6.72 -20.91 15.89
N MET A 343 5.62 -21.55 16.27
CA MET A 343 5.64 -22.84 16.96
C MET A 343 6.32 -23.92 16.11
N GLN A 344 6.00 -23.98 14.82
CA GLN A 344 6.62 -24.93 13.89
C GLN A 344 8.13 -24.66 13.75
N ALA A 345 8.51 -23.40 13.61
CA ALA A 345 9.93 -23.03 13.54
C ALA A 345 10.70 -23.46 14.81
N ALA A 346 10.09 -23.27 15.97
CA ALA A 346 10.68 -23.69 17.25
C ALA A 346 10.85 -25.24 17.32
N GLU A 347 9.85 -25.99 16.86
CA GLU A 347 9.95 -27.47 16.81
C GLU A 347 11.07 -27.95 15.90
N ILE A 348 11.21 -27.35 14.72
CA ILE A 348 12.27 -27.68 13.77
C ILE A 348 13.65 -27.39 14.37
N LEU A 349 13.79 -26.28 15.09
CA LEU A 349 15.07 -25.83 15.64
C LEU A 349 15.40 -26.41 17.01
N LYS A 350 14.46 -27.08 17.67
CA LYS A 350 14.67 -27.62 19.02
C LYS A 350 15.88 -28.55 19.07
N GLY A 351 16.81 -28.25 19.98
CA GLY A 351 18.03 -29.01 20.16
C GLY A 351 19.10 -28.78 19.08
N LYS A 352 18.87 -27.82 18.18
CA LYS A 352 19.80 -27.43 17.12
C LYS A 352 20.32 -26.02 17.37
N ASN A 353 21.18 -25.52 16.48
CA ASN A 353 21.62 -24.13 16.50
C ASN A 353 21.55 -23.53 15.10
N CYS A 354 21.55 -22.22 15.02
CA CYS A 354 21.49 -21.47 13.75
C CYS A 354 22.87 -21.38 13.05
N GLY A 355 23.86 -22.12 13.50
CA GLY A 355 25.23 -21.94 13.05
C GLY A 355 25.91 -20.78 13.78
N ASN A 356 27.02 -20.34 13.26
CA ASN A 356 27.81 -19.26 13.83
C ASN A 356 27.97 -18.16 12.78
N ASP A 357 27.84 -16.95 13.17
CA ASP A 357 28.18 -15.68 12.51
C ASP A 357 27.87 -15.50 11.02
N GLU A 358 27.95 -16.56 10.21
CA GLU A 358 27.63 -16.52 8.76
C GLU A 358 26.14 -16.38 8.46
N PHE A 359 25.30 -16.77 9.41
CA PHE A 359 23.85 -16.72 9.30
C PHE A 359 23.24 -16.22 10.60
N SER A 360 22.24 -15.36 10.49
CA SER A 360 21.46 -14.89 11.63
C SER A 360 19.97 -15.11 11.43
N LEU A 361 19.24 -15.41 12.49
CA LEU A 361 17.79 -15.57 12.48
C LEU A 361 17.13 -14.58 13.45
N ALA A 362 16.14 -13.84 12.97
CA ALA A 362 15.30 -13.00 13.81
C ALA A 362 13.83 -13.42 13.68
N VAL A 363 13.11 -13.41 14.81
CA VAL A 363 11.70 -13.78 14.87
C VAL A 363 10.91 -12.66 15.54
N TYR A 364 9.84 -12.21 14.89
CA TYR A 364 8.95 -11.15 15.35
C TYR A 364 7.54 -11.73 15.49
N PRO A 365 7.12 -12.18 16.69
CA PRO A 365 5.72 -12.58 16.87
C PRO A 365 4.79 -11.41 16.54
N SER A 366 3.63 -11.71 15.93
CA SER A 366 2.77 -10.70 15.32
C SER A 366 1.96 -9.86 16.31
N SER A 367 1.86 -10.30 17.58
CA SER A 367 1.17 -9.56 18.63
C SER A 367 1.67 -9.98 20.02
N GLN A 368 1.38 -9.15 21.01
CA GLN A 368 1.69 -9.51 22.42
C GLN A 368 0.94 -10.76 22.88
N PRO A 369 -0.36 -10.93 22.59
CA PRO A 369 -1.02 -12.20 22.94
C PRO A 369 -0.34 -13.43 22.34
N VAL A 370 0.06 -13.37 21.07
CA VAL A 370 0.83 -14.45 20.42
C VAL A 370 2.17 -14.64 21.12
N PHE A 371 2.89 -13.57 21.39
CA PHE A 371 4.20 -13.63 22.07
C PHE A 371 4.08 -14.28 23.44
N MET A 372 3.07 -13.89 24.22
CA MET A 372 2.85 -14.43 25.58
C MET A 372 2.58 -15.93 25.54
N ASP A 373 1.75 -16.41 24.62
CA ASP A 373 1.46 -17.84 24.52
C ASP A 373 2.66 -18.66 24.04
N LEU A 374 3.42 -18.13 23.08
CA LEU A 374 4.70 -18.71 22.67
C LEU A 374 5.68 -18.81 23.83
N LEU A 375 5.71 -17.79 24.68
CA LEU A 375 6.56 -17.74 25.88
C LEU A 375 6.13 -18.81 26.89
N GLU A 376 4.86 -18.89 27.22
CA GLU A 376 4.30 -19.87 28.16
C GLU A 376 4.57 -21.31 27.70
N LYS A 377 4.53 -21.58 26.40
CA LYS A 377 4.76 -22.91 25.83
C LYS A 377 6.23 -23.25 25.57
N GLY A 378 7.13 -22.33 25.93
CA GLY A 378 8.56 -22.54 25.81
C GLY A 378 9.15 -22.36 24.40
N ALA A 379 8.37 -21.94 23.42
CA ALA A 379 8.85 -21.73 22.06
C ALA A 379 9.89 -20.60 21.98
N ILE A 380 9.69 -19.52 22.72
CA ILE A 380 10.61 -18.38 22.72
C ILE A 380 11.98 -18.80 23.31
N SER A 381 11.98 -19.47 24.45
CA SER A 381 13.24 -19.96 25.05
C SER A 381 13.94 -20.98 24.17
N THR A 382 13.19 -21.85 23.50
CA THR A 382 13.74 -22.81 22.53
C THR A 382 14.45 -22.09 21.38
N LEU A 383 13.79 -21.09 20.78
CA LEU A 383 14.38 -20.29 19.71
C LEU A 383 15.61 -19.51 20.15
N MET A 384 15.55 -18.87 21.31
CA MET A 384 16.69 -18.13 21.87
C MET A 384 17.89 -19.05 22.13
N ALA A 385 17.65 -20.26 22.63
CA ALA A 385 18.71 -21.26 22.88
C ALA A 385 19.40 -21.69 21.58
N THR A 386 18.74 -21.60 20.42
CA THR A 386 19.32 -21.90 19.12
C THR A 386 20.16 -20.76 18.55
N GLY A 387 20.16 -19.60 19.20
CA GLY A 387 20.85 -18.40 18.74
C GLY A 387 19.96 -17.39 18.00
N ALA A 388 18.64 -17.65 17.89
CA ALA A 388 17.73 -16.71 17.28
C ALA A 388 17.52 -15.46 18.14
N THR A 389 17.34 -14.31 17.49
CA THR A 389 16.97 -13.05 18.14
C THR A 389 15.46 -12.89 18.12
N ILE A 390 14.85 -12.66 19.28
CA ILE A 390 13.39 -12.48 19.37
C ILE A 390 13.10 -10.99 19.59
N LYS A 391 12.21 -10.47 18.76
CA LYS A 391 11.81 -9.06 18.79
C LYS A 391 10.29 -8.94 18.95
N THR A 392 9.82 -7.73 19.25
CA THR A 392 8.39 -7.46 19.46
C THR A 392 7.65 -7.25 18.13
N ALA A 393 6.32 -7.12 18.19
CA ALA A 393 5.47 -6.89 17.03
C ALA A 393 5.87 -5.60 16.30
N PHE A 394 6.34 -5.75 15.06
CA PHE A 394 6.88 -4.65 14.28
C PHE A 394 6.89 -5.04 12.78
N CYS A 395 6.41 -4.16 11.92
CA CYS A 395 6.39 -4.41 10.47
C CYS A 395 7.68 -4.00 9.75
N GLY A 396 8.67 -3.50 10.47
CA GLY A 396 9.93 -3.00 9.91
C GLY A 396 10.58 -3.88 8.85
N PRO A 397 10.75 -5.19 9.09
CA PRO A 397 11.34 -6.10 8.11
C PRO A 397 10.57 -6.22 6.80
N CYS A 398 9.27 -5.87 6.78
CA CYS A 398 8.44 -5.94 5.58
C CYS A 398 8.62 -4.73 4.66
N PHE A 399 9.15 -3.61 5.18
CA PHE A 399 9.24 -2.38 4.37
C PHE A 399 10.57 -1.60 4.52
N GLY A 400 11.59 -2.24 5.11
CA GLY A 400 12.93 -1.67 5.12
C GLY A 400 13.28 -0.77 6.29
N ALA A 401 12.60 -0.93 7.43
CA ALA A 401 12.87 -0.17 8.66
C ALA A 401 13.57 -1.00 9.74
N GLY A 402 14.10 -2.15 9.41
CA GLY A 402 14.84 -3.00 10.35
C GLY A 402 15.39 -4.25 9.69
N ASP A 403 16.46 -4.78 10.27
CA ASP A 403 17.14 -6.00 9.80
C ASP A 403 17.62 -5.94 8.36
N THR A 404 18.09 -4.78 7.92
CA THR A 404 18.69 -4.63 6.59
C THR A 404 19.94 -5.52 6.50
N PRO A 405 20.03 -6.41 5.48
CA PRO A 405 21.23 -7.23 5.30
C PRO A 405 22.45 -6.38 4.94
N ALA A 406 23.62 -6.97 5.04
CA ALA A 406 24.84 -6.35 4.51
C ALA A 406 24.72 -6.13 2.99
N ASN A 407 25.54 -5.21 2.46
CA ASN A 407 25.56 -4.94 1.03
C ASN A 407 25.79 -6.25 0.24
N ASN A 408 25.04 -6.43 -0.83
CA ASN A 408 24.99 -7.68 -1.62
C ASN A 408 24.51 -8.91 -0.87
N GLY A 409 24.00 -8.78 0.36
CA GLY A 409 23.48 -9.89 1.15
C GLY A 409 22.15 -10.42 0.61
N LEU A 410 21.89 -11.69 0.84
CA LEU A 410 20.61 -12.35 0.57
C LEU A 410 19.95 -12.75 1.88
N SER A 411 18.76 -12.22 2.13
CA SER A 411 17.93 -12.57 3.27
C SER A 411 16.77 -13.45 2.81
N ILE A 412 16.44 -14.49 3.57
CA ILE A 412 15.22 -15.28 3.36
C ILE A 412 14.20 -14.87 4.40
N ARG A 413 12.99 -14.53 3.97
CA ARG A 413 11.98 -13.96 4.86
C ARG A 413 10.60 -14.58 4.68
N HIS A 414 9.96 -14.87 5.77
CA HIS A 414 8.52 -15.05 5.79
C HIS A 414 7.89 -13.71 6.14
N THR A 415 7.83 -12.87 5.15
CA THR A 415 7.19 -11.56 5.11
C THR A 415 6.37 -11.47 3.83
N THR A 416 5.86 -10.29 3.48
CA THR A 416 4.89 -10.19 2.39
C THR A 416 5.49 -9.83 1.03
N ARG A 417 6.64 -9.15 0.98
CA ARG A 417 7.20 -8.62 -0.27
C ARG A 417 8.71 -8.71 -0.32
N ASN A 418 9.23 -8.87 -1.54
CA ASN A 418 10.66 -8.86 -1.83
C ASN A 418 11.01 -7.90 -2.97
N PHE A 419 10.26 -6.83 -3.13
CA PHE A 419 10.53 -5.78 -4.11
C PHE A 419 11.90 -5.14 -3.85
N PRO A 420 12.53 -4.51 -4.88
CA PRO A 420 13.82 -3.85 -4.69
C PRO A 420 13.79 -2.85 -3.54
N ASN A 421 14.82 -2.91 -2.70
CA ASN A 421 15.04 -2.00 -1.55
C ASN A 421 14.01 -2.12 -0.42
N ARG A 422 13.13 -3.11 -0.46
CA ARG A 422 12.17 -3.38 0.63
C ARG A 422 12.83 -3.88 1.92
N GLU A 423 14.06 -4.35 1.82
CA GLU A 423 14.87 -4.80 2.95
C GLU A 423 15.60 -3.64 3.65
N GLY A 424 15.67 -2.46 3.00
CA GLY A 424 16.26 -1.24 3.57
C GLY A 424 17.53 -0.74 2.92
N SER A 425 18.07 -1.43 1.91
CA SER A 425 19.24 -0.94 1.18
C SER A 425 18.94 0.35 0.43
N LYS A 426 19.94 1.23 0.30
CA LYS A 426 19.81 2.55 -0.29
C LYS A 426 20.71 2.70 -1.52
N PRO A 427 20.16 2.56 -2.74
CA PRO A 427 20.94 2.66 -3.97
C PRO A 427 21.68 3.99 -4.13
N GLY A 428 21.13 5.09 -3.61
CA GLY A 428 21.79 6.39 -3.59
C GLY A 428 23.10 6.41 -2.79
N ASN A 429 23.29 5.44 -1.90
CA ASN A 429 24.53 5.24 -1.13
C ASN A 429 25.36 4.07 -1.67
N GLY A 430 25.06 3.59 -2.87
CA GLY A 430 25.75 2.46 -3.49
C GLY A 430 25.40 1.10 -2.90
N GLN A 431 24.29 1.01 -2.16
CA GLN A 431 23.88 -0.20 -1.47
C GLN A 431 22.83 -0.98 -2.26
N MET A 432 22.95 -2.30 -2.22
CA MET A 432 21.93 -3.22 -2.71
C MET A 432 22.04 -4.54 -1.98
N SER A 433 20.93 -4.97 -1.41
CA SER A 433 20.75 -6.32 -0.88
C SER A 433 19.43 -6.86 -1.41
N SER A 434 19.06 -8.07 -1.05
CA SER A 434 17.86 -8.68 -1.60
C SER A 434 17.19 -9.63 -0.62
N VAL A 435 15.91 -9.89 -0.90
CA VAL A 435 15.07 -10.79 -0.12
C VAL A 435 14.48 -11.86 -1.04
N ALA A 436 14.55 -13.09 -0.60
CA ALA A 436 13.76 -14.18 -1.13
C ALA A 436 12.67 -14.55 -0.11
N LEU A 437 11.45 -14.74 -0.58
CA LEU A 437 10.33 -15.10 0.30
C LEU A 437 10.27 -16.63 0.48
N MET A 438 10.13 -17.06 1.71
CA MET A 438 10.01 -18.49 2.08
C MET A 438 9.07 -18.64 3.26
N ASP A 439 8.58 -19.85 3.47
CA ASP A 439 7.82 -20.19 4.67
C ASP A 439 8.73 -20.29 5.90
N ALA A 440 8.19 -19.95 7.06
CA ALA A 440 8.88 -20.03 8.34
C ALA A 440 9.50 -21.42 8.61
N ARG A 441 8.85 -22.48 8.17
CA ARG A 441 9.33 -23.86 8.36
C ARG A 441 10.61 -24.12 7.58
N SER A 442 10.65 -23.73 6.32
CA SER A 442 11.85 -23.83 5.48
C SER A 442 12.96 -22.86 5.90
N ILE A 443 12.60 -21.69 6.43
CA ILE A 443 13.58 -20.78 7.04
C ILE A 443 14.21 -21.43 8.27
N ALA A 444 13.42 -22.05 9.13
CA ALA A 444 13.93 -22.78 10.28
C ALA A 444 14.83 -23.97 9.88
N ALA A 445 14.45 -24.73 8.85
CA ALA A 445 15.26 -25.80 8.30
C ALA A 445 16.61 -25.29 7.76
N THR A 446 16.58 -24.16 7.07
CA THR A 446 17.79 -23.49 6.56
C THR A 446 18.66 -22.99 7.71
N ALA A 447 18.06 -22.38 8.74
CA ALA A 447 18.76 -21.94 9.94
C ALA A 447 19.44 -23.13 10.67
N ALA A 448 18.73 -24.24 10.81
CA ALA A 448 19.27 -25.48 11.40
C ALA A 448 20.45 -26.05 10.64
N ASN A 449 20.60 -25.70 9.37
CA ASN A 449 21.70 -26.10 8.49
C ASN A 449 22.72 -24.96 8.26
N GLY A 450 22.81 -24.04 9.20
CA GLY A 450 23.81 -22.94 9.18
C GLY A 450 23.62 -21.93 8.05
N GLY A 451 22.41 -21.79 7.52
CA GLY A 451 22.10 -20.87 6.42
C GLY A 451 22.17 -21.49 5.03
N ILE A 452 22.40 -22.79 4.94
CA ILE A 452 22.33 -23.52 3.66
C ILE A 452 20.85 -23.77 3.32
N LEU A 453 20.43 -23.30 2.15
CA LEU A 453 19.03 -23.39 1.71
C LEU A 453 18.51 -24.83 1.77
N THR A 454 17.53 -25.07 2.62
CA THR A 454 17.00 -26.39 2.93
C THR A 454 15.47 -26.35 3.02
N PRO A 455 14.76 -27.26 2.31
CA PRO A 455 13.31 -27.40 2.49
C PRO A 455 12.96 -28.12 3.79
N ALA A 456 11.78 -27.83 4.34
CA ALA A 456 11.36 -28.37 5.64
C ALA A 456 10.69 -29.76 5.59
N THR A 457 10.55 -30.38 4.44
CA THR A 457 9.66 -31.54 4.18
C THR A 457 9.82 -32.74 5.11
N ASP A 458 11.02 -33.03 5.60
CA ASP A 458 11.29 -34.21 6.39
C ASP A 458 11.51 -33.94 7.88
N LEU A 459 11.29 -32.72 8.32
CA LEU A 459 11.70 -32.25 9.64
C LEU A 459 10.56 -31.95 10.60
N VAL A 460 9.30 -32.11 10.18
CA VAL A 460 8.14 -31.58 10.92
C VAL A 460 7.28 -32.69 11.49
N ASN A 461 6.99 -32.59 12.77
CA ASN A 461 5.96 -33.38 13.45
C ASN A 461 4.83 -32.43 13.88
N GLU A 462 3.78 -32.34 13.07
CA GLU A 462 2.64 -31.44 13.31
C GLU A 462 1.78 -31.82 14.53
N GLU A 463 1.86 -33.07 14.98
CA GLU A 463 1.01 -33.60 16.04
C GLU A 463 1.30 -32.99 17.43
N ASN A 464 2.40 -32.27 17.58
CA ASN A 464 2.89 -31.77 18.85
C ASN A 464 2.60 -30.27 19.10
N ILE A 465 1.82 -29.61 18.22
CA ILE A 465 1.52 -28.19 18.43
C ILE A 465 0.27 -28.02 19.27
N PRO A 466 0.39 -27.49 20.51
CA PRO A 466 -0.79 -27.19 21.32
C PRO A 466 -1.66 -26.11 20.71
N ASP A 467 -2.94 -26.11 21.05
CA ASP A 467 -3.87 -25.07 20.64
C ASP A 467 -3.48 -23.69 21.19
N TYR A 468 -3.70 -22.66 20.40
CA TYR A 468 -3.44 -21.28 20.79
C TYR A 468 -4.36 -20.83 21.91
N LYS A 469 -3.78 -20.24 22.96
CA LYS A 469 -4.49 -19.63 24.05
C LYS A 469 -4.38 -18.12 23.95
N PHE A 470 -5.49 -17.46 23.65
CA PHE A 470 -5.54 -16.00 23.57
C PHE A 470 -5.67 -15.38 24.95
N ASP A 471 -4.70 -14.55 25.33
CA ASP A 471 -4.71 -13.74 26.54
C ASP A 471 -4.71 -12.27 26.12
N ASP A 472 -5.82 -11.59 26.35
CA ASP A 472 -6.03 -10.21 25.94
C ASP A 472 -5.55 -9.18 26.97
N SER A 473 -4.84 -9.61 28.02
CA SER A 473 -4.45 -8.72 29.13
C SER A 473 -3.65 -7.49 28.68
N SER A 474 -2.75 -7.67 27.71
CA SER A 474 -1.98 -6.55 27.16
C SER A 474 -2.85 -5.58 26.36
N TYR A 475 -3.85 -6.08 25.66
CA TYR A 475 -4.82 -5.24 24.96
C TYR A 475 -5.67 -4.44 25.94
N ARG A 476 -6.20 -5.09 26.98
CA ARG A 476 -6.97 -4.41 28.02
C ARG A 476 -6.17 -3.35 28.75
N SER A 477 -4.88 -3.55 28.93
CA SER A 477 -3.99 -2.61 29.62
C SER A 477 -3.57 -1.42 28.72
N ARG A 478 -3.36 -1.63 27.44
CA ARG A 478 -2.66 -0.67 26.58
C ARG A 478 -3.46 -0.12 25.43
N VAL A 479 -4.45 -0.83 24.92
CA VAL A 479 -5.26 -0.36 23.79
C VAL A 479 -6.33 0.60 24.30
N TYR A 480 -6.38 1.80 23.71
CA TYR A 480 -7.43 2.77 24.01
C TYR A 480 -8.69 2.43 23.17
N GLN A 481 -9.78 2.14 23.84
CA GLN A 481 -11.07 1.81 23.24
C GLN A 481 -12.00 3.02 23.31
N GLY A 482 -11.93 3.88 22.29
CA GLY A 482 -12.63 5.15 22.27
C GLY A 482 -13.80 5.27 21.31
N PHE A 483 -14.16 4.20 20.61
CA PHE A 483 -15.27 4.27 19.66
C PHE A 483 -16.56 4.70 20.38
N GLN A 484 -17.27 5.69 19.80
CA GLN A 484 -18.44 6.34 20.36
C GLN A 484 -18.19 7.17 21.63
N LYS A 485 -16.91 7.43 21.98
CA LYS A 485 -16.51 8.25 23.11
C LYS A 485 -15.77 9.51 22.68
N ALA A 486 -16.17 10.09 21.54
CA ALA A 486 -15.55 11.30 21.04
C ALA A 486 -15.69 12.46 22.05
N ASP A 487 -14.65 13.26 22.18
CA ASP A 487 -14.63 14.47 23.01
C ASP A 487 -14.02 15.60 22.20
N ASP A 488 -14.86 16.44 21.64
CA ASP A 488 -14.48 17.53 20.73
C ASP A 488 -13.80 18.70 21.46
N GLU A 489 -13.86 18.75 22.79
CA GLU A 489 -13.15 19.73 23.60
C GLU A 489 -11.64 19.45 23.69
N LEU A 490 -11.21 18.23 23.34
CA LEU A 490 -9.79 17.86 23.36
C LEU A 490 -9.06 18.43 22.13
N ASP A 491 -7.81 18.83 22.37
CA ASP A 491 -6.93 19.28 21.29
C ASP A 491 -6.11 18.12 20.72
N LEU A 492 -5.83 18.20 19.42
CA LEU A 492 -4.85 17.31 18.79
C LEU A 492 -3.43 17.71 19.22
N VAL A 493 -2.59 16.73 19.45
CA VAL A 493 -1.18 16.94 19.85
C VAL A 493 -0.31 16.94 18.58
N TYR A 494 0.26 18.10 18.26
CA TYR A 494 1.14 18.26 17.10
C TYR A 494 2.60 18.26 17.53
N GLY A 495 3.40 17.37 16.94
CA GLY A 495 4.85 17.48 17.02
C GLY A 495 5.40 18.42 15.94
N PRO A 496 6.70 18.78 16.04
CA PRO A 496 7.31 19.72 15.08
C PRO A 496 7.22 19.31 13.61
N ASN A 497 7.18 18.01 13.33
CA ASN A 497 7.10 17.49 11.96
C ASN A 497 5.66 17.36 11.44
N ILE A 498 4.65 17.50 12.28
CA ILE A 498 3.25 17.37 11.86
C ILE A 498 2.74 18.71 11.40
N LYS A 499 2.35 18.81 10.14
CA LYS A 499 1.84 20.05 9.52
C LYS A 499 0.50 19.80 8.85
N ASP A 500 -0.39 20.76 8.98
CA ASP A 500 -1.65 20.75 8.24
C ASP A 500 -1.42 20.99 6.75
N TRP A 501 -2.41 20.62 5.94
CA TRP A 501 -2.38 20.95 4.52
C TRP A 501 -2.36 22.46 4.32
N PRO A 502 -1.55 22.98 3.38
CA PRO A 502 -1.62 24.38 3.01
C PRO A 502 -2.95 24.69 2.34
N GLU A 503 -3.37 25.93 2.41
CA GLU A 503 -4.56 26.38 1.69
C GLU A 503 -4.35 26.31 0.18
N MET A 504 -5.38 25.88 -0.54
CA MET A 504 -5.37 25.76 -1.99
C MET A 504 -6.48 26.63 -2.56
N SER A 505 -6.14 27.42 -3.58
CA SER A 505 -7.07 28.35 -4.21
C SER A 505 -8.02 27.63 -5.16
N PRO A 506 -9.29 28.11 -5.29
CA PRO A 506 -10.14 27.67 -6.39
C PRO A 506 -9.51 27.97 -7.74
N LEU A 507 -9.85 27.16 -8.74
CA LEU A 507 -9.35 27.34 -10.09
C LEU A 507 -9.86 28.69 -10.66
N ALA A 508 -8.94 29.51 -11.20
CA ALA A 508 -9.28 30.78 -11.84
C ALA A 508 -9.87 30.54 -13.24
N GLU A 509 -10.37 31.60 -13.85
CA GLU A 509 -10.93 31.57 -15.21
C GLU A 509 -9.87 31.19 -16.25
N ASN A 510 -8.63 31.62 -16.05
CA ASN A 510 -7.52 31.37 -16.94
C ASN A 510 -6.34 30.84 -16.14
N ILE A 511 -5.54 29.97 -16.74
CA ILE A 511 -4.33 29.45 -16.10
C ILE A 511 -3.09 29.68 -16.97
N LEU A 512 -1.99 29.96 -16.29
CA LEU A 512 -0.68 30.11 -16.91
C LEU A 512 0.25 29.08 -16.27
N LEU A 513 0.66 28.09 -17.07
CA LEU A 513 1.47 26.98 -16.61
C LEU A 513 2.93 27.20 -16.97
N LYS A 514 3.83 27.04 -16.01
CA LYS A 514 5.27 26.99 -16.29
C LYS A 514 5.74 25.55 -16.30
N VAL A 515 6.40 25.12 -17.37
CA VAL A 515 6.92 23.77 -17.49
C VAL A 515 8.10 23.60 -16.54
N CYS A 516 7.96 22.78 -15.52
CA CYS A 516 8.99 22.56 -14.50
C CYS A 516 9.70 21.20 -14.63
N SER A 517 9.11 20.26 -15.35
CA SER A 517 9.76 19.00 -15.72
C SER A 517 9.22 18.48 -17.05
N LYS A 518 10.07 17.87 -17.85
CA LYS A 518 9.72 17.24 -19.12
C LYS A 518 10.41 15.89 -19.18
N ILE A 519 9.59 14.83 -18.99
CA ILE A 519 10.08 13.45 -18.90
C ILE A 519 9.69 12.70 -20.18
N LEU A 520 10.69 12.27 -20.93
CA LEU A 520 10.50 11.59 -22.22
C LEU A 520 10.61 10.07 -22.15
N ASP A 521 10.80 9.50 -20.97
CA ASP A 521 10.77 8.06 -20.77
C ASP A 521 9.40 7.50 -21.17
N GLU A 522 9.35 6.27 -21.64
CA GLU A 522 8.12 5.63 -22.09
C GLU A 522 7.08 5.54 -20.95
N VAL A 523 7.53 5.30 -19.73
CA VAL A 523 6.69 5.21 -18.53
C VAL A 523 7.39 5.91 -17.37
N THR A 524 6.62 6.66 -16.56
CA THR A 524 7.08 7.25 -15.31
C THR A 524 6.29 6.64 -14.15
N THR A 525 6.98 6.04 -13.19
CA THR A 525 6.35 5.36 -12.06
C THR A 525 5.97 6.33 -10.95
N THR A 526 5.03 5.92 -10.11
CA THR A 526 4.69 6.68 -8.90
C THR A 526 5.88 6.79 -7.94
N ASP A 527 6.78 5.80 -7.94
CA ASP A 527 8.00 5.83 -7.12
C ASP A 527 9.01 6.87 -7.62
N GLU A 528 9.05 7.14 -8.92
CA GLU A 528 9.84 8.25 -9.48
C GLU A 528 9.21 9.61 -9.15
N LEU A 529 7.89 9.70 -9.19
CA LEU A 529 7.18 10.93 -8.83
C LEU A 529 7.35 11.28 -7.36
N ILE A 530 7.31 10.28 -6.48
CA ILE A 530 7.61 10.42 -5.05
C ILE A 530 8.21 9.13 -4.49
N PRO A 531 9.48 9.11 -4.10
CA PRO A 531 10.13 7.93 -3.54
C PRO A 531 9.46 7.48 -2.24
N SER A 532 9.36 6.15 -2.00
CA SER A 532 8.64 5.62 -0.85
C SER A 532 9.46 5.47 0.44
N GLY A 533 10.62 4.83 0.34
CA GLY A 533 11.39 4.43 1.53
C GLY A 533 11.96 5.60 2.31
N GLU A 534 12.53 6.55 1.61
CA GLU A 534 13.21 7.72 2.19
C GLU A 534 12.24 8.72 2.81
N THR A 535 10.95 8.63 2.48
CA THR A 535 9.97 9.66 2.79
C THR A 535 8.98 9.23 3.87
N SER A 536 9.06 8.01 4.36
CA SER A 536 8.08 7.46 5.31
C SER A 536 7.94 8.30 6.59
N ALA A 537 9.03 8.87 7.09
CA ALA A 537 9.03 9.72 8.28
C ALA A 537 8.39 11.09 8.06
N PHE A 538 8.21 11.54 6.82
CA PHE A 538 7.69 12.87 6.49
C PHE A 538 6.26 12.87 5.98
N ARG A 539 5.57 11.74 6.01
CA ARG A 539 4.18 11.64 5.53
C ARG A 539 3.18 12.46 6.34
N SER A 540 3.54 12.86 7.54
CA SER A 540 2.75 13.76 8.39
C SER A 540 3.02 15.24 8.13
N ASN A 541 3.92 15.54 7.17
CA ASN A 541 4.32 16.89 6.81
C ASN A 541 4.28 17.05 5.30
N PRO A 542 3.12 17.49 4.74
CA PRO A 542 2.95 17.59 3.29
C PRO A 542 4.01 18.46 2.59
N LEU A 543 4.43 19.55 3.23
CA LEU A 543 5.44 20.46 2.66
C LEU A 543 6.81 19.82 2.61
N LYS A 544 7.23 19.15 3.68
CA LYS A 544 8.52 18.46 3.74
C LYS A 544 8.56 17.26 2.81
N LEU A 545 7.49 16.49 2.78
CA LEU A 545 7.35 15.36 1.87
C LEU A 545 7.49 15.80 0.41
N ALA A 546 6.85 16.90 0.05
CA ALA A 546 6.85 17.42 -1.31
C ALA A 546 8.26 17.75 -1.82
N GLU A 547 9.20 18.07 -0.94
CA GLU A 547 10.60 18.35 -1.32
C GLU A 547 11.32 17.15 -1.94
N PHE A 548 10.77 15.94 -1.80
CA PHE A 548 11.31 14.74 -2.41
C PHE A 548 10.68 14.40 -3.78
N ALA A 549 9.73 15.20 -4.25
CA ALA A 549 9.09 14.98 -5.56
C ALA A 549 10.13 14.97 -6.68
N LEU A 550 10.12 13.92 -7.49
CA LEU A 550 11.06 13.70 -8.59
C LEU A 550 12.55 13.74 -8.18
N SER A 551 12.86 13.60 -6.89
CA SER A 551 14.22 13.74 -6.38
C SER A 551 15.23 12.78 -7.04
N ARG A 552 14.78 11.62 -7.46
CA ARG A 552 15.63 10.63 -8.16
C ARG A 552 15.65 10.81 -9.67
N ARG A 553 14.59 11.39 -10.25
CA ARG A 553 14.44 11.49 -11.71
C ARG A 553 14.80 12.86 -12.26
N ASP A 554 14.38 13.91 -11.56
CA ASP A 554 14.64 15.31 -11.94
C ASP A 554 14.85 16.14 -10.67
N PRO A 555 16.08 16.14 -10.11
CA PRO A 555 16.36 16.83 -8.84
C PRO A 555 16.13 18.35 -8.88
N GLU A 556 16.14 18.95 -10.05
CA GLU A 556 15.92 20.39 -10.22
C GLU A 556 14.45 20.81 -10.18
N TYR A 557 13.52 19.84 -10.30
CA TYR A 557 12.09 20.10 -10.34
C TYR A 557 11.60 20.87 -9.13
N VAL A 558 11.99 20.46 -7.92
CA VAL A 558 11.54 21.07 -6.67
C VAL A 558 11.88 22.55 -6.59
N GLY A 559 13.12 22.91 -6.93
CA GLY A 559 13.54 24.32 -6.96
C GLY A 559 12.74 25.16 -7.96
N LYS A 560 12.48 24.60 -9.13
CA LYS A 560 11.72 25.28 -10.19
C LYS A 560 10.26 25.49 -9.81
N THR A 561 9.60 24.46 -9.27
CA THR A 561 8.19 24.58 -8.88
C THR A 561 8.01 25.51 -7.68
N LYS A 562 8.93 25.53 -6.73
CA LYS A 562 8.90 26.49 -5.60
C LYS A 562 9.01 27.95 -6.09
N ALA A 563 9.84 28.19 -7.10
CA ALA A 563 9.95 29.52 -7.69
C ALA A 563 8.64 29.99 -8.33
N VAL A 564 7.94 29.08 -9.03
CA VAL A 564 6.63 29.36 -9.62
C VAL A 564 5.57 29.61 -8.53
N ASP A 565 5.58 28.81 -7.47
CA ASP A 565 4.67 28.99 -6.34
C ASP A 565 4.86 30.34 -5.64
N ALA A 566 6.10 30.80 -5.52
CA ALA A 566 6.40 32.13 -4.96
C ALA A 566 5.79 33.26 -5.81
N VAL A 567 5.84 33.10 -7.13
CA VAL A 567 5.20 34.06 -8.08
C VAL A 567 3.70 34.10 -7.87
N GLU A 568 3.03 32.95 -7.78
CA GLU A 568 1.59 32.86 -7.54
C GLU A 568 1.18 33.42 -6.17
N LYS A 569 1.95 33.15 -5.13
CA LYS A 569 1.69 33.68 -3.79
C LYS A 569 1.82 35.20 -3.75
N ALA A 570 2.80 35.78 -4.48
CA ALA A 570 2.91 37.22 -4.64
C ALA A 570 1.69 37.82 -5.32
N ARG A 571 1.22 37.17 -6.40
CA ARG A 571 -0.01 37.56 -7.10
C ARG A 571 -1.24 37.59 -6.16
N LEU A 572 -1.41 36.53 -5.38
CA LEU A 572 -2.53 36.39 -4.43
C LEU A 572 -2.51 37.44 -3.31
N LYS A 573 -1.32 37.91 -2.93
CA LYS A 573 -1.15 38.96 -1.93
C LYS A 573 -1.31 40.37 -2.50
N GLY A 574 -1.52 40.51 -3.81
CA GLY A 574 -1.58 41.81 -4.48
C GLY A 574 -0.22 42.44 -4.73
N GLU A 575 0.85 41.70 -4.53
CA GLU A 575 2.21 42.14 -4.89
C GLU A 575 2.45 41.92 -6.39
N ASP A 576 3.43 42.64 -6.96
CA ASP A 576 3.79 42.48 -8.37
C ASP A 576 4.54 41.18 -8.62
N PRO A 577 3.93 40.16 -9.25
CA PRO A 577 4.59 38.86 -9.48
C PRO A 577 5.73 38.93 -10.50
N THR A 578 5.75 39.98 -11.34
CA THR A 578 6.79 40.13 -12.39
C THR A 578 8.17 40.45 -11.81
N LYS A 579 8.23 40.89 -10.55
CA LYS A 579 9.50 41.08 -9.85
C LYS A 579 10.24 39.79 -9.52
N LEU A 580 9.52 38.68 -9.43
CA LEU A 580 10.09 37.37 -9.09
C LEU A 580 10.43 36.54 -10.33
N ASP A 581 9.86 36.86 -11.48
CA ASP A 581 10.16 36.20 -12.75
C ASP A 581 10.30 37.24 -13.85
N LYS A 582 11.48 37.37 -14.41
CA LYS A 582 11.83 38.38 -15.43
C LYS A 582 11.05 38.24 -16.73
N ASP A 583 10.66 37.02 -17.08
CA ASP A 583 9.96 36.73 -18.32
C ASP A 583 8.46 36.98 -18.21
N LEU A 584 7.93 37.06 -17.00
CA LEU A 584 6.48 37.13 -16.76
C LEU A 584 5.86 38.43 -17.28
N ALA A 585 6.53 39.56 -17.16
CA ALA A 585 6.05 40.83 -17.69
C ALA A 585 5.81 40.76 -19.20
N LYS A 586 6.74 40.15 -19.93
CA LYS A 586 6.64 39.96 -21.37
C LYS A 586 5.50 38.98 -21.72
N VAL A 587 5.35 37.91 -20.95
CA VAL A 587 4.29 36.93 -21.10
C VAL A 587 2.93 37.60 -20.89
N TYR A 588 2.74 38.35 -19.82
CA TYR A 588 1.51 39.12 -19.55
C TYR A 588 1.17 40.11 -20.65
N SER A 589 2.18 40.83 -21.16
CA SER A 589 2.01 41.75 -22.26
C SER A 589 1.44 41.08 -23.52
N LYS A 590 1.99 39.91 -23.87
CA LYS A 590 1.52 39.13 -25.02
C LYS A 590 0.13 38.56 -24.83
N ILE A 591 -0.20 38.10 -23.61
CA ILE A 591 -1.53 37.60 -23.26
C ILE A 591 -2.57 38.76 -23.37
N SER A 592 -2.25 39.91 -22.80
CA SER A 592 -3.13 41.08 -22.81
C SER A 592 -3.41 41.51 -24.24
N GLU A 593 -2.38 41.61 -25.08
CA GLU A 593 -2.50 42.03 -26.47
C GLU A 593 -3.37 41.06 -27.29
N LYS A 594 -3.10 39.74 -27.20
CA LYS A 594 -3.78 38.74 -28.03
C LYS A 594 -5.18 38.40 -27.52
N PHE A 595 -5.35 38.24 -26.21
CA PHE A 595 -6.59 37.72 -25.62
C PHE A 595 -7.45 38.83 -24.97
N LYS A 596 -6.95 40.04 -24.92
CA LYS A 596 -7.64 41.22 -24.34
C LYS A 596 -8.04 41.02 -22.86
N ILE A 597 -7.20 40.30 -22.12
CA ILE A 597 -7.34 40.10 -20.68
C ILE A 597 -6.54 41.19 -19.99
N GLU A 598 -7.24 42.13 -19.32
CA GLU A 598 -6.63 43.30 -18.69
C GLU A 598 -6.28 43.05 -17.21
N ASP A 599 -7.03 42.14 -16.54
CA ASP A 599 -6.84 41.84 -15.13
C ASP A 599 -6.10 40.52 -14.93
N VAL A 600 -4.84 40.65 -14.51
CA VAL A 600 -3.98 39.46 -14.19
C VAL A 600 -4.48 38.67 -12.97
N LYS A 601 -5.45 39.22 -12.20
CA LYS A 601 -6.09 38.49 -11.10
C LYS A 601 -6.86 37.25 -11.58
N ASP A 602 -7.31 37.27 -12.82
CA ASP A 602 -8.06 36.18 -13.44
C ASP A 602 -7.15 35.12 -14.04
N ILE A 603 -5.82 35.27 -13.88
CA ILE A 603 -4.83 34.32 -14.41
C ILE A 603 -4.10 33.67 -13.24
N GLU A 604 -4.44 32.42 -12.94
CA GLU A 604 -3.73 31.62 -11.95
C GLU A 604 -2.45 31.07 -12.53
N ILE A 605 -1.34 31.19 -11.79
CA ILE A 605 -0.03 30.71 -12.22
C ILE A 605 0.31 29.43 -11.45
N GLY A 606 0.74 28.41 -12.17
CA GLY A 606 1.15 27.15 -11.53
C GLY A 606 2.21 26.42 -12.33
N SER A 607 2.84 25.46 -11.69
CA SER A 607 3.80 24.57 -12.34
C SER A 607 3.09 23.42 -13.04
N MET A 608 3.80 22.81 -13.99
CA MET A 608 3.30 21.69 -14.76
C MET A 608 4.41 20.69 -15.02
N ILE A 609 4.08 19.40 -14.93
CA ILE A 609 4.93 18.30 -15.35
C ILE A 609 4.40 17.74 -16.66
N TYR A 610 5.29 17.62 -17.66
CA TYR A 610 5.06 16.82 -18.83
C TYR A 610 5.72 15.46 -18.68
N ALA A 611 4.99 14.38 -18.92
CA ALA A 611 5.52 13.03 -19.05
C ALA A 611 4.72 12.26 -20.09
N LYS A 612 5.33 11.31 -20.79
CA LYS A 612 4.61 10.52 -21.81
C LYS A 612 3.52 9.64 -21.18
N LYS A 613 3.86 8.89 -20.12
CA LYS A 613 2.94 7.97 -19.46
C LYS A 613 3.19 7.92 -17.95
N PRO A 614 2.73 8.93 -17.20
CA PRO A 614 2.99 8.99 -15.76
C PRO A 614 2.00 8.18 -14.93
N GLY A 615 2.46 7.70 -13.75
CA GLY A 615 1.61 7.14 -12.74
C GLY A 615 1.52 5.62 -12.72
N ASP A 616 2.49 4.92 -13.30
CA ASP A 616 2.55 3.46 -13.24
C ASP A 616 2.95 3.01 -11.83
N GLY A 617 2.39 1.89 -11.39
CA GLY A 617 2.70 1.27 -10.10
C GLY A 617 1.63 1.46 -9.04
N SER A 618 2.06 1.65 -7.79
CA SER A 618 1.15 1.75 -6.64
C SER A 618 0.29 3.02 -6.66
N ALA A 619 -0.88 2.94 -6.02
CA ALA A 619 -1.88 4.01 -6.00
C ALA A 619 -1.53 5.16 -5.04
N ARG A 620 -0.28 5.62 -5.03
CA ARG A 620 0.14 6.66 -4.10
C ARG A 620 -0.47 8.00 -4.42
N GLU A 621 -1.28 8.47 -3.51
CA GLU A 621 -1.85 9.81 -3.53
C GLU A 621 -0.75 10.88 -3.52
N GLN A 622 0.34 10.65 -2.82
CA GLN A 622 1.45 11.59 -2.69
C GLN A 622 2.13 11.92 -4.01
N ALA A 623 2.04 11.04 -5.01
CA ALA A 623 2.56 11.32 -6.35
C ALA A 623 1.90 12.57 -6.96
N ALA A 624 0.65 12.85 -6.61
CA ALA A 624 -0.08 14.04 -7.04
C ALA A 624 -0.03 15.16 -5.99
N SER A 625 -0.29 14.84 -4.71
CA SER A 625 -0.36 15.86 -3.65
C SER A 625 0.94 16.63 -3.50
N CYS A 626 2.10 15.98 -3.66
CA CYS A 626 3.40 16.65 -3.57
C CYS A 626 3.61 17.70 -4.65
N GLN A 627 3.10 17.47 -5.84
CA GLN A 627 3.11 18.48 -6.90
C GLN A 627 2.23 19.67 -6.52
N ARG A 628 1.02 19.40 -6.03
CA ARG A 628 0.03 20.42 -5.71
C ARG A 628 0.48 21.35 -4.59
N VAL A 629 1.00 20.82 -3.50
CA VAL A 629 1.41 21.64 -2.34
C VAL A 629 2.59 22.57 -2.66
N MET A 630 3.32 22.28 -3.74
CA MET A 630 4.41 23.14 -4.24
C MET A 630 4.00 24.01 -5.42
N GLY A 631 2.71 24.18 -5.65
CA GLY A 631 2.19 25.06 -6.71
C GLY A 631 1.87 24.38 -8.03
N GLY A 632 1.86 23.03 -8.08
CA GLY A 632 1.43 22.29 -9.25
C GLY A 632 -0.04 22.58 -9.60
N LEU A 633 -0.33 22.80 -10.88
CA LEU A 633 -1.66 23.17 -11.35
C LEU A 633 -2.18 22.24 -12.43
N ALA A 634 -1.31 21.56 -13.15
CA ALA A 634 -1.67 20.63 -14.21
C ALA A 634 -0.59 19.58 -14.45
N ASN A 635 -1.00 18.49 -15.07
CA ASN A 635 -0.12 17.57 -15.79
C ASN A 635 -0.48 17.62 -17.28
N ILE A 636 0.50 17.43 -18.14
CA ILE A 636 0.27 17.17 -19.57
C ILE A 636 0.98 15.85 -19.89
N CYS A 637 0.27 14.93 -20.52
CA CYS A 637 0.82 13.63 -20.92
C CYS A 637 0.21 13.16 -22.25
N LYS A 638 0.77 12.11 -22.81
CA LYS A 638 0.13 11.40 -23.94
C LYS A 638 -0.97 10.49 -23.43
N GLU A 639 -0.68 9.77 -22.31
CA GLU A 639 -1.59 8.82 -21.70
C GLU A 639 -1.27 8.73 -20.20
N TYR A 640 -2.29 8.63 -19.36
CA TYR A 640 -2.10 8.32 -17.95
C TYR A 640 -1.91 6.81 -17.78
N ALA A 641 -0.85 6.40 -17.09
CA ALA A 641 -0.53 4.99 -16.90
C ALA A 641 -1.63 4.23 -16.13
N THR A 642 -2.27 4.90 -15.18
CA THR A 642 -3.36 4.33 -14.40
C THR A 642 -4.49 5.35 -14.19
N LYS A 643 -5.72 4.84 -14.07
CA LYS A 643 -6.87 5.67 -13.70
C LYS A 643 -6.71 6.26 -12.30
N ARG A 644 -6.04 5.54 -11.39
CA ARG A 644 -5.82 5.97 -10.00
C ARG A 644 -4.94 7.21 -9.94
N TYR A 645 -3.85 7.23 -10.67
CA TYR A 645 -3.00 8.43 -10.72
C TYR A 645 -3.76 9.64 -11.30
N ARG A 646 -4.48 9.43 -12.39
CA ARG A 646 -5.31 10.49 -12.98
C ARG A 646 -6.35 11.00 -11.98
N SER A 647 -7.01 10.10 -11.25
CA SER A 647 -7.96 10.47 -10.20
C SER A 647 -7.30 11.28 -9.09
N ASN A 648 -6.09 10.90 -8.67
CA ASN A 648 -5.33 11.65 -7.67
C ASN A 648 -4.96 13.06 -8.18
N VAL A 649 -4.57 13.19 -9.43
CA VAL A 649 -4.32 14.51 -10.06
C VAL A 649 -5.55 15.40 -9.93
N MET A 650 -6.73 14.89 -10.28
CA MET A 650 -7.99 15.63 -10.18
C MET A 650 -8.39 15.94 -8.74
N ASN A 651 -8.26 14.97 -7.84
CA ASN A 651 -8.60 15.13 -6.42
C ASN A 651 -7.75 16.19 -5.74
N TRP A 652 -6.53 16.41 -6.20
CA TRP A 652 -5.66 17.47 -5.71
C TRP A 652 -5.84 18.79 -6.50
N GLY A 653 -6.83 18.85 -7.40
CA GLY A 653 -7.20 20.06 -8.10
C GLY A 653 -6.33 20.43 -9.28
N MET A 654 -5.49 19.49 -9.74
CA MET A 654 -4.68 19.67 -10.94
C MET A 654 -5.45 19.22 -12.18
N VAL A 655 -5.29 19.96 -13.27
CA VAL A 655 -5.97 19.66 -14.53
C VAL A 655 -5.23 18.54 -15.27
N PRO A 656 -5.90 17.43 -15.61
CA PRO A 656 -5.26 16.27 -16.24
C PRO A 656 -5.28 16.36 -17.76
N PHE A 657 -4.48 17.24 -18.34
CA PHE A 657 -4.40 17.42 -19.79
C PHE A 657 -3.72 16.24 -20.47
N GLN A 658 -4.12 15.99 -21.70
CA GLN A 658 -3.48 15.08 -22.64
C GLN A 658 -3.23 15.77 -23.98
N MET A 659 -2.21 15.32 -24.70
CA MET A 659 -1.91 15.77 -26.05
C MET A 659 -1.44 14.58 -26.90
N GLU A 660 -1.83 14.56 -28.17
CA GLU A 660 -1.44 13.49 -29.10
C GLU A 660 -0.07 13.75 -29.74
N ALA A 661 0.21 15.01 -30.05
CA ALA A 661 1.47 15.41 -30.64
C ALA A 661 2.63 15.31 -29.65
N ASP A 662 3.85 15.26 -30.14
CA ASP A 662 5.05 15.38 -29.32
C ASP A 662 5.13 16.79 -28.75
N ALA A 663 5.65 16.91 -27.54
CA ALA A 663 5.76 18.19 -26.84
C ALA A 663 6.73 19.15 -27.58
N GLN A 664 6.20 20.27 -28.04
CA GLN A 664 6.96 21.34 -28.71
C GLN A 664 7.30 22.49 -27.75
N PHE A 665 7.50 22.18 -26.50
CA PHE A 665 7.89 23.13 -25.45
C PHE A 665 8.99 22.52 -24.61
N GLU A 666 9.72 23.40 -23.92
CA GLU A 666 10.82 23.02 -23.06
C GLU A 666 10.61 23.48 -21.61
N VAL A 667 11.37 22.92 -20.69
CA VAL A 667 11.38 23.36 -19.29
C VAL A 667 11.68 24.85 -19.23
N GLY A 668 10.85 25.60 -18.48
CA GLY A 668 10.93 27.04 -18.39
C GLY A 668 9.94 27.79 -19.27
N ASP A 669 9.34 27.15 -20.25
CA ASP A 669 8.33 27.76 -21.11
C ASP A 669 7.02 27.98 -20.35
N TYR A 670 6.30 29.04 -20.71
CA TYR A 670 4.96 29.31 -20.22
C TYR A 670 3.90 28.85 -21.22
N ILE A 671 2.89 28.17 -20.70
CA ILE A 671 1.72 27.71 -21.49
C ILE A 671 0.47 28.37 -20.91
N PHE A 672 -0.22 29.16 -21.74
CA PHE A 672 -1.44 29.83 -21.35
C PHE A 672 -2.66 29.04 -21.80
N VAL A 673 -3.60 28.79 -20.90
CA VAL A 673 -4.88 28.13 -21.18
C VAL A 673 -6.01 29.07 -20.78
N PRO A 674 -6.60 29.80 -21.75
CA PRO A 674 -7.71 30.69 -21.45
C PRO A 674 -9.00 29.90 -21.21
N ASN A 675 -9.90 30.47 -20.41
CA ASN A 675 -11.26 29.96 -20.20
C ASN A 675 -11.33 28.51 -19.76
N ILE A 676 -10.42 28.09 -18.86
CA ILE A 676 -10.35 26.69 -18.42
C ILE A 676 -11.62 26.21 -17.71
N ARG A 677 -12.23 27.05 -16.89
CA ARG A 677 -13.47 26.69 -16.19
C ARG A 677 -14.60 26.42 -17.18
N LYS A 678 -14.73 27.24 -18.21
CA LYS A 678 -15.70 27.05 -19.29
C LYS A 678 -15.41 25.78 -20.09
N ALA A 679 -14.14 25.49 -20.35
CA ALA A 679 -13.72 24.27 -21.04
C ALA A 679 -14.13 23.01 -20.28
N LEU A 680 -13.99 23.01 -18.94
CA LEU A 680 -14.40 21.89 -18.10
C LEU A 680 -15.92 21.63 -18.15
N ASP A 681 -16.72 22.66 -18.35
CA ASP A 681 -18.18 22.54 -18.48
C ASP A 681 -18.65 22.19 -19.90
N GLY A 682 -17.76 22.26 -20.87
CA GLY A 682 -18.05 22.01 -22.28
C GLY A 682 -17.46 20.73 -22.81
N ASP A 683 -17.18 20.74 -24.11
CA ASP A 683 -16.48 19.67 -24.79
C ASP A 683 -14.96 19.79 -24.50
N MET A 684 -14.45 18.85 -23.72
CA MET A 684 -13.03 18.80 -23.33
C MET A 684 -12.14 18.14 -24.38
N LYS A 685 -12.65 17.81 -25.55
CA LYS A 685 -11.91 17.11 -26.63
C LYS A 685 -10.98 18.03 -27.40
N ASP A 686 -11.25 19.33 -27.40
CA ASP A 686 -10.43 20.31 -28.11
C ASP A 686 -10.27 21.55 -27.23
N ILE A 687 -9.15 21.63 -26.55
CA ILE A 687 -8.80 22.75 -25.66
C ILE A 687 -7.58 23.44 -26.26
N LYS A 688 -7.75 24.69 -26.68
CA LYS A 688 -6.65 25.50 -27.21
C LYS A 688 -5.81 26.05 -26.06
N ALA A 689 -4.53 25.77 -26.11
CA ALA A 689 -3.51 26.34 -25.24
C ALA A 689 -2.45 27.03 -26.11
N TYR A 690 -1.63 27.84 -25.47
CA TYR A 690 -0.66 28.67 -26.19
C TYR A 690 0.68 28.67 -25.47
N VAL A 691 1.72 28.21 -26.17
CA VAL A 691 3.09 28.35 -25.67
C VAL A 691 3.54 29.77 -25.96
N ILE A 692 3.83 30.52 -24.89
CA ILE A 692 4.19 31.94 -24.99
C ILE A 692 5.69 32.12 -24.78
N SER A 693 6.38 32.38 -25.89
CA SER A 693 7.80 32.71 -25.94
C SER A 693 7.99 34.01 -26.73
N ASP A 694 9.01 34.11 -27.55
CA ASP A 694 9.14 35.22 -28.50
C ASP A 694 7.97 35.25 -29.49
N ASN A 695 7.45 34.10 -29.83
CA ASN A 695 6.24 33.92 -30.61
C ASN A 695 5.20 33.17 -29.79
N ILE A 696 3.94 33.29 -30.17
CA ILE A 696 2.83 32.52 -29.59
C ILE A 696 2.53 31.35 -30.51
N LYS A 697 2.65 30.11 -29.99
CA LYS A 697 2.35 28.89 -30.73
C LYS A 697 1.13 28.20 -30.12
N GLU A 698 0.17 27.84 -30.98
CA GLU A 698 -0.97 27.04 -30.53
C GLU A 698 -0.55 25.63 -30.13
N LEU A 699 -1.23 25.12 -29.10
CA LEU A 699 -1.06 23.76 -28.58
C LEU A 699 -2.44 23.15 -28.41
N ASP A 700 -2.65 22.00 -29.02
CA ASP A 700 -3.93 21.27 -28.94
C ASP A 700 -3.89 20.31 -27.74
N LEU A 701 -4.73 20.57 -26.76
CA LEU A 701 -4.88 19.72 -25.59
C LEU A 701 -6.29 19.14 -25.55
N TYR A 702 -6.44 18.05 -24.79
CA TYR A 702 -7.76 17.52 -24.46
C TYR A 702 -7.74 16.96 -23.03
N ILE A 703 -8.92 16.74 -22.48
CA ILE A 703 -9.12 16.08 -21.21
C ILE A 703 -10.09 14.93 -21.47
N ALA A 704 -9.74 13.71 -21.03
CA ALA A 704 -10.64 12.56 -21.10
C ALA A 704 -11.88 12.79 -20.22
N ASP A 705 -12.94 12.07 -20.49
CA ASP A 705 -14.23 12.25 -19.80
C ASP A 705 -14.08 12.33 -18.29
N MET A 706 -14.73 13.32 -17.70
CA MET A 706 -14.81 13.55 -16.27
C MET A 706 -16.26 13.45 -15.80
N THR A 707 -16.45 12.87 -14.63
CA THR A 707 -17.77 12.92 -13.98
C THR A 707 -18.09 14.37 -13.57
N PRO A 708 -19.38 14.72 -13.37
CA PRO A 708 -19.74 16.04 -12.85
C PRO A 708 -19.02 16.38 -11.54
N ASP A 709 -18.87 15.41 -10.62
CA ASP A 709 -18.18 15.64 -9.36
C ASP A 709 -16.69 15.93 -9.56
N GLU A 710 -16.03 15.22 -10.46
CA GLU A 710 -14.61 15.44 -10.78
C GLU A 710 -14.38 16.87 -11.31
N LYS A 711 -15.28 17.37 -12.15
CA LYS A 711 -15.22 18.75 -12.66
C LYS A 711 -15.33 19.78 -11.51
N GLU A 712 -16.26 19.56 -10.60
CA GLU A 712 -16.45 20.45 -9.45
C GLU A 712 -15.28 20.40 -8.47
N ILE A 713 -14.66 19.24 -8.28
CA ILE A 713 -13.46 19.10 -7.46
C ILE A 713 -12.31 19.92 -8.02
N VAL A 714 -12.04 19.82 -9.33
CA VAL A 714 -10.97 20.59 -9.98
C VAL A 714 -11.25 22.09 -9.88
N LYS A 715 -12.50 22.51 -10.11
CA LYS A 715 -12.89 23.93 -9.98
C LYS A 715 -12.78 24.46 -8.55
N ALA A 716 -13.05 23.62 -7.54
CA ALA A 716 -12.94 24.01 -6.14
C ALA A 716 -11.48 24.19 -5.68
N GLY A 717 -10.52 23.69 -6.45
CA GLY A 717 -9.10 23.76 -6.15
C GLY A 717 -8.52 22.47 -5.55
N CYS A 718 -9.35 21.65 -4.93
CA CYS A 718 -9.00 20.30 -4.47
C CYS A 718 -10.22 19.60 -3.85
N LEU A 719 -10.10 18.31 -3.61
CA LEU A 719 -11.16 17.52 -2.96
C LEU A 719 -11.47 18.01 -1.54
N ILE A 720 -10.46 18.45 -0.79
CA ILE A 720 -10.63 19.01 0.56
C ILE A 720 -11.60 20.21 0.51
N ASN A 721 -11.36 21.15 -0.40
CA ASN A 721 -12.21 22.33 -0.57
C ASN A 721 -13.64 21.93 -1.00
N TYR A 722 -13.74 21.02 -1.95
CA TYR A 722 -15.02 20.50 -2.43
C TYR A 722 -15.85 19.89 -1.30
N ASN A 723 -15.25 19.03 -0.49
CA ASN A 723 -15.94 18.39 0.63
C ASN A 723 -16.35 19.39 1.70
N ARG A 724 -15.46 20.32 2.05
CA ARG A 724 -15.74 21.37 3.03
C ARG A 724 -16.92 22.24 2.57
N ASN A 725 -16.92 22.68 1.33
CA ASN A 725 -17.98 23.50 0.76
C ASN A 725 -19.34 22.77 0.77
N ARG A 726 -19.34 21.48 0.46
CA ARG A 726 -20.56 20.65 0.51
C ARG A 726 -21.12 20.52 1.91
N LYS A 727 -20.28 20.41 2.94
CA LYS A 727 -20.70 20.29 4.33
C LYS A 727 -21.22 21.61 4.88
N GLU A 728 -20.62 22.73 4.49
CA GLU A 728 -21.09 24.06 4.89
C GLU A 728 -22.41 24.42 4.25
N SER A 729 -22.75 23.84 3.10
CA SER A 729 -24.03 24.06 2.41
C SER A 729 -25.18 23.19 2.92
N LYS A 730 -24.92 22.19 3.77
CA LYS A 730 -25.91 21.37 4.44
C LYS A 730 -26.21 21.88 5.86
#